data_a8a3ffeedfc8071f1449e0932ef011ba
#
_entry.id   a8a3ffeedfc8071f1449e0932ef011ba
#
_cell.length_a   1.000
_cell.length_b   1.000
_cell.length_c   1.000
_cell.angle_alpha   90.00
_cell.angle_beta   90.00
_cell.angle_gamma   90.00
#
_symmetry.space_group_name_H-M   'P 1'
#
loop_
_entity.id
_entity.type
_entity.pdbx_description
1 polymer ?
#
loop_
_entity_poly.entity_id
_entity_poly.type
_entity_poly.pdbx_seq_one_letter_code
_entity_poly.pdbx_strand_id
1 'polypeptide(L)'
;GIFDASAAEYIPEKVKKAEKKLEENPYDLDAWSILIREAQNQPIDKARKTYERLVAQFPSSGRFWKLYIEAEIKAKNYDKVEKLFQRCLMKVLHIDLWKCYLSYVRETKGKLPSYKEKMAQAYDFALDKIGMEIMSYQIWVDYINFLKGVEAVGSYAENQRITAVRRVYQRGCVNPMINIEQLWRDYSKYEEGINVHLAKKMIEDRSRDYMNARRVAKEYETVMKGLDRNAPSVPPQNSPQEAQQVEMWKKYIQWEKSNPLRTEDQTLITKRVMFAYEQCLLVLGHHPDVWYEAAQYLEQSSKLLAEKGDMNNAKLFSDEAANIYERAIGTLLKKNMLLYFSFADYEESRMKHEKVHSIYNRLLAIEDIDPTLVYIQYMKFARRAEGIKSGRTIFKKAREDARTRHHVYVTAALMEYYCSKDKSVAFKIFELGLKKYGDIPEYILAYIDYLSHLNGKNAIPSIHTEIWARFLAFESNIGDLASIVKVERRRFMAFKDEYEGKETALLVDRYKFMDLYPCSPCELKALGYKDVSRAKYASMMPEAVVTPSTPALKDEADRKPEYPKPDTSQMIPFQPRHLAPPGLHPVPGGVFPVPPTAVILMKLLPPPSCFSGPFVQVDELMESLRRCVLPETVDAAVEMITGKQFEMSSEGNGPVENHAVANKSLKRPNADSDEEEDKGSIAPPIHDIYRVRQQKRVR
;
A
#
# COMPACT_ATOMS: atom_id res chain seq x y z
N GLY A 1 -42.48 48.80 -11.26
CA GLY A 1 -42.42 48.03 -10.09
C GLY A 1 -41.93 46.63 -10.35
N ILE A 2 -40.84 46.27 -9.83
CA ILE A 2 -40.48 45.01 -9.18
C ILE A 2 -41.01 43.74 -9.87
N PHE A 3 -40.20 43.14 -10.73
CA PHE A 3 -40.16 41.71 -10.92
C PHE A 3 -38.71 41.25 -10.83
N ASP A 4 -38.28 41.09 -9.61
CA ASP A 4 -37.10 40.26 -9.27
C ASP A 4 -37.69 38.95 -8.78
N ALA A 5 -38.11 38.11 -9.71
CA ALA A 5 -38.33 36.73 -9.47
C ALA A 5 -37.06 36.04 -9.98
N SER A 6 -36.11 35.80 -9.08
CA SER A 6 -35.16 34.73 -9.25
C SER A 6 -36.00 33.47 -9.51
N ALA A 7 -36.16 33.11 -10.78
CA ALA A 7 -36.75 31.84 -11.15
C ALA A 7 -35.90 30.78 -10.48
N ALA A 8 -36.40 30.17 -9.41
CA ALA A 8 -35.82 28.99 -8.82
C ALA A 8 -35.67 28.01 -9.96
N GLU A 9 -34.42 27.70 -10.34
CA GLU A 9 -34.14 26.74 -11.39
C GLU A 9 -34.90 25.46 -11.07
N TYR A 10 -35.79 25.05 -11.95
CA TYR A 10 -36.49 23.78 -11.82
C TYR A 10 -35.47 22.66 -11.90
N ILE A 11 -35.22 21.99 -10.78
CA ILE A 11 -34.37 20.82 -10.70
C ILE A 11 -35.27 19.59 -10.77
N PRO A 12 -35.13 18.71 -11.78
CA PRO A 12 -35.94 17.51 -11.87
C PRO A 12 -35.82 16.65 -10.59
N GLU A 13 -36.89 16.02 -10.19
CA GLU A 13 -36.93 15.15 -8.99
C GLU A 13 -35.86 14.03 -9.04
N LYS A 14 -35.62 13.48 -10.24
CA LYS A 14 -34.58 12.49 -10.48
C LYS A 14 -33.18 12.99 -10.15
N VAL A 15 -32.90 14.25 -10.51
CA VAL A 15 -31.60 14.89 -10.24
C VAL A 15 -31.42 15.12 -8.75
N LYS A 16 -32.44 15.56 -8.03
CA LYS A 16 -32.40 15.72 -6.56
C LYS A 16 -32.13 14.40 -5.86
N LYS A 17 -32.76 13.30 -6.28
CA LYS A 17 -32.53 11.96 -5.74
C LYS A 17 -31.11 11.47 -6.05
N ALA A 18 -30.61 11.74 -7.25
CA ALA A 18 -29.25 11.39 -7.63
C ALA A 18 -28.21 12.17 -6.80
N GLU A 19 -28.42 13.49 -6.60
CA GLU A 19 -27.55 14.31 -5.76
C GLU A 19 -27.52 13.81 -4.31
N LYS A 20 -28.66 13.41 -3.77
CA LYS A 20 -28.74 12.82 -2.43
C LYS A 20 -27.97 11.51 -2.32
N LYS A 21 -28.06 10.64 -3.33
CA LYS A 21 -27.25 9.40 -3.38
C LYS A 21 -25.76 9.68 -3.46
N LEU A 22 -25.34 10.73 -4.17
CA LEU A 22 -23.94 11.13 -4.26
C LEU A 22 -23.41 11.74 -2.96
N GLU A 23 -24.23 12.35 -2.14
CA GLU A 23 -23.85 12.78 -0.79
C GLU A 23 -23.51 11.56 0.09
N GLU A 24 -24.24 10.45 -0.06
CA GLU A 24 -24.00 9.21 0.66
C GLU A 24 -22.78 8.44 0.09
N ASN A 25 -22.70 8.35 -1.25
CA ASN A 25 -21.61 7.68 -1.95
C ASN A 25 -21.21 8.47 -3.21
N PRO A 26 -20.12 9.24 -3.17
CA PRO A 26 -19.66 10.03 -4.31
C PRO A 26 -19.29 9.22 -5.57
N TYR A 27 -19.14 7.91 -5.45
CA TYR A 27 -18.80 6.99 -6.54
C TYR A 27 -19.98 6.19 -7.06
N ASP A 28 -21.22 6.57 -6.73
CA ASP A 28 -22.42 5.92 -7.24
C ASP A 28 -22.60 6.21 -8.73
N LEU A 29 -22.27 5.24 -9.56
CA LEU A 29 -22.28 5.39 -11.03
C LEU A 29 -23.69 5.54 -11.59
N ASP A 30 -24.70 4.94 -10.96
CA ASP A 30 -26.10 5.08 -11.39
C ASP A 30 -26.59 6.53 -11.18
N ALA A 31 -26.24 7.11 -10.04
CA ALA A 31 -26.53 8.52 -9.76
C ALA A 31 -25.80 9.46 -10.73
N TRP A 32 -24.52 9.21 -10.99
CA TRP A 32 -23.76 9.97 -12.00
C TRP A 32 -24.32 9.84 -13.40
N SER A 33 -24.81 8.66 -13.79
CA SER A 33 -25.48 8.47 -15.10
C SER A 33 -26.67 9.40 -15.28
N ILE A 34 -27.46 9.60 -14.25
CA ILE A 34 -28.59 10.52 -14.27
C ILE A 34 -28.12 11.97 -14.43
N LEU A 35 -27.10 12.38 -13.69
CA LEU A 35 -26.53 13.74 -13.78
C LEU A 35 -25.87 14.00 -15.12
N ILE A 36 -25.17 13.03 -15.70
CA ILE A 36 -24.56 13.12 -17.03
C ILE A 36 -25.63 13.31 -18.10
N ARG A 37 -26.71 12.53 -18.05
CA ARG A 37 -27.82 12.62 -19.00
C ARG A 37 -28.48 14.00 -18.93
N GLU A 38 -28.70 14.53 -17.74
CA GLU A 38 -29.23 15.87 -17.55
C GLU A 38 -28.27 16.93 -18.09
N ALA A 39 -26.97 16.82 -17.82
CA ALA A 39 -25.96 17.73 -18.34
C ALA A 39 -25.89 17.74 -19.88
N GLN A 40 -26.05 16.58 -20.50
CA GLN A 40 -26.07 16.45 -21.97
C GLN A 40 -27.28 17.17 -22.61
N ASN A 41 -28.37 17.32 -21.90
CA ASN A 41 -29.56 18.00 -22.33
C ASN A 41 -29.55 19.51 -22.02
N GLN A 42 -28.57 20.01 -21.33
CA GLN A 42 -28.42 21.40 -20.94
C GLN A 42 -27.40 22.14 -21.80
N PRO A 43 -27.50 23.48 -21.92
CA PRO A 43 -26.42 24.29 -22.49
C PRO A 43 -25.15 24.12 -21.66
N ILE A 44 -23.97 24.19 -22.32
CA ILE A 44 -22.68 23.96 -21.67
C ILE A 44 -22.44 24.89 -20.46
N ASP A 45 -22.91 26.13 -20.51
CA ASP A 45 -22.72 27.08 -19.42
C ASP A 45 -23.39 26.64 -18.13
N LYS A 46 -24.49 25.91 -18.20
CA LYS A 46 -25.16 25.27 -17.06
C LYS A 46 -24.54 23.91 -16.71
N ALA A 47 -24.22 23.13 -17.71
CA ALA A 47 -23.68 21.76 -17.57
C ALA A 47 -22.22 21.73 -17.10
N ARG A 48 -21.46 22.81 -17.31
CA ARG A 48 -20.01 22.85 -17.01
C ARG A 48 -19.69 22.47 -15.57
N LYS A 49 -20.48 22.92 -14.61
CA LYS A 49 -20.28 22.57 -13.18
C LYS A 49 -20.39 21.06 -12.97
N THR A 50 -21.36 20.42 -13.61
CA THR A 50 -21.54 18.96 -13.53
C THR A 50 -20.36 18.23 -14.16
N TYR A 51 -19.90 18.66 -15.33
CA TYR A 51 -18.73 18.06 -15.98
C TYR A 51 -17.44 18.26 -15.17
N GLU A 52 -17.24 19.44 -14.57
CA GLU A 52 -16.08 19.66 -13.70
C GLU A 52 -16.10 18.75 -12.46
N ARG A 53 -17.24 18.57 -11.84
CA ARG A 53 -17.43 17.64 -10.72
C ARG A 53 -17.17 16.20 -11.17
N LEU A 54 -17.64 15.82 -12.35
CA LEU A 54 -17.47 14.49 -12.90
C LEU A 54 -16.01 14.14 -13.13
N VAL A 55 -15.24 15.01 -13.79
CA VAL A 55 -13.83 14.77 -14.06
C VAL A 55 -12.94 14.93 -12.82
N ALA A 56 -13.37 15.70 -11.82
CA ALA A 56 -12.73 15.75 -10.53
C ALA A 56 -12.89 14.44 -9.75
N GLN A 57 -14.08 13.82 -9.83
CA GLN A 57 -14.39 12.57 -9.17
C GLN A 57 -13.77 11.36 -9.89
N PHE A 58 -13.74 11.39 -11.22
CA PHE A 58 -13.21 10.33 -12.07
C PHE A 58 -12.13 10.86 -13.01
N PRO A 59 -10.99 11.32 -12.49
CA PRO A 59 -9.96 11.99 -13.31
C PRO A 59 -9.27 11.08 -14.32
N SER A 60 -9.37 9.78 -14.15
CA SER A 60 -8.78 8.79 -15.05
C SER A 60 -9.74 8.23 -16.12
N SER A 61 -10.99 8.67 -16.12
CA SER A 61 -11.97 8.22 -17.11
C SER A 61 -11.85 8.98 -18.42
N GLY A 62 -11.29 8.35 -19.43
CA GLY A 62 -11.21 8.92 -20.78
C GLY A 62 -12.57 9.22 -21.38
N ARG A 63 -13.56 8.38 -21.12
CA ARG A 63 -14.95 8.57 -21.54
C ARG A 63 -15.54 9.87 -20.99
N PHE A 64 -15.35 10.16 -19.73
CA PHE A 64 -15.92 11.36 -19.08
C PHE A 64 -15.21 12.64 -19.53
N TRP A 65 -13.90 12.61 -19.65
CA TRP A 65 -13.15 13.71 -20.26
C TRP A 65 -13.61 13.99 -21.69
N LYS A 66 -13.82 12.95 -22.47
CA LYS A 66 -14.30 13.06 -23.85
C LYS A 66 -15.70 13.69 -23.90
N LEU A 67 -16.63 13.27 -23.05
CA LEU A 67 -17.96 13.86 -22.96
C LEU A 67 -17.91 15.38 -22.68
N TYR A 68 -17.07 15.77 -21.73
CA TYR A 68 -16.89 17.18 -21.39
C TYR A 68 -16.28 17.97 -22.54
N ILE A 69 -15.20 17.45 -23.11
CA ILE A 69 -14.51 18.09 -24.23
C ILE A 69 -15.41 18.23 -25.44
N GLU A 70 -16.17 17.22 -25.80
CA GLU A 70 -17.12 17.25 -26.92
C GLU A 70 -18.23 18.29 -26.71
N ALA A 71 -18.70 18.45 -25.47
CA ALA A 71 -19.67 19.49 -25.13
C ALA A 71 -19.10 20.90 -25.35
N GLU A 72 -17.83 21.14 -24.95
CA GLU A 72 -17.15 22.41 -25.20
C GLU A 72 -16.83 22.63 -26.69
N ILE A 73 -16.49 21.59 -27.44
CA ILE A 73 -16.28 21.66 -28.89
C ILE A 73 -17.59 22.04 -29.60
N LYS A 74 -18.68 21.42 -29.22
CA LYS A 74 -20.01 21.71 -29.78
C LYS A 74 -20.41 23.19 -29.57
N ALA A 75 -20.03 23.75 -28.43
CA ALA A 75 -20.24 25.16 -28.12
C ALA A 75 -19.18 26.10 -28.71
N LYS A 76 -18.19 25.55 -29.44
CA LYS A 76 -17.05 26.28 -30.03
C LYS A 76 -16.17 27.05 -29.04
N ASN A 77 -16.10 26.58 -27.81
CA ASN A 77 -15.25 27.14 -26.75
C ASN A 77 -13.83 26.58 -26.83
N TYR A 78 -13.13 26.84 -27.91
CA TYR A 78 -11.84 26.22 -28.24
C TYR A 78 -10.74 26.52 -27.22
N ASP A 79 -10.71 27.69 -26.60
CA ASP A 79 -9.76 27.99 -25.54
C ASP A 79 -9.91 27.08 -24.34
N LYS A 80 -11.15 26.77 -23.98
CA LYS A 80 -11.48 25.82 -22.90
C LYS A 80 -11.14 24.38 -23.28
N VAL A 81 -11.38 24.00 -24.52
CA VAL A 81 -11.03 22.68 -25.06
C VAL A 81 -9.51 22.43 -24.96
N GLU A 82 -8.70 23.39 -25.36
CA GLU A 82 -7.23 23.28 -25.25
C GLU A 82 -6.75 23.13 -23.79
N LYS A 83 -7.33 23.89 -22.88
CA LYS A 83 -7.07 23.76 -21.44
C LYS A 83 -7.46 22.38 -20.89
N LEU A 84 -8.59 21.84 -21.35
CA LEU A 84 -9.04 20.50 -20.95
C LEU A 84 -8.07 19.42 -21.44
N PHE A 85 -7.63 19.48 -22.68
CA PHE A 85 -6.63 18.55 -23.20
C PHE A 85 -5.30 18.66 -22.45
N GLN A 86 -4.86 19.85 -22.09
CA GLN A 86 -3.66 20.04 -21.26
C GLN A 86 -3.80 19.38 -19.89
N ARG A 87 -5.00 19.37 -19.33
CA ARG A 87 -5.26 18.76 -18.01
C ARG A 87 -5.28 17.23 -18.05
N CYS A 88 -5.74 16.61 -19.15
CA CYS A 88 -6.03 15.18 -19.16
C CYS A 88 -5.19 14.35 -20.12
N LEU A 89 -4.81 14.88 -21.27
CA LEU A 89 -4.30 14.08 -22.40
C LEU A 89 -3.05 13.24 -22.04
N MET A 90 -2.09 13.86 -21.33
CA MET A 90 -0.85 13.20 -20.93
C MET A 90 -1.04 12.15 -19.83
N LYS A 91 -2.11 12.27 -19.06
CA LYS A 91 -2.40 11.43 -17.89
C LYS A 91 -3.38 10.29 -18.20
N VAL A 92 -4.19 10.47 -19.23
CA VAL A 92 -5.27 9.54 -19.59
C VAL A 92 -5.01 8.96 -20.97
N LEU A 93 -4.32 7.82 -21.01
CA LEU A 93 -3.96 7.11 -22.24
C LEU A 93 -5.13 6.27 -22.77
N HIS A 94 -6.25 6.91 -23.02
CA HIS A 94 -7.47 6.29 -23.55
C HIS A 94 -7.59 6.57 -25.04
N ILE A 95 -7.78 5.53 -25.84
CA ILE A 95 -7.74 5.64 -27.32
C ILE A 95 -8.77 6.60 -27.87
N ASP A 96 -10.00 6.59 -27.36
CA ASP A 96 -11.06 7.45 -27.88
C ASP A 96 -10.83 8.93 -27.56
N LEU A 97 -10.23 9.22 -26.39
CA LEU A 97 -9.83 10.57 -26.03
C LEU A 97 -8.74 11.12 -26.99
N TRP A 98 -7.76 10.30 -27.33
CA TRP A 98 -6.70 10.68 -28.25
C TRP A 98 -7.21 10.84 -29.69
N LYS A 99 -8.16 10.02 -30.12
CA LYS A 99 -8.87 10.21 -31.39
C LYS A 99 -9.64 11.53 -31.42
N CYS A 100 -10.29 11.88 -30.32
CA CYS A 100 -10.96 13.16 -30.16
C CYS A 100 -9.97 14.34 -30.29
N TYR A 101 -8.80 14.24 -29.67
CA TYR A 101 -7.75 15.22 -29.79
C TYR A 101 -7.27 15.41 -31.22
N LEU A 102 -7.02 14.32 -31.95
CA LEU A 102 -6.58 14.38 -33.35
C LEU A 102 -7.64 14.99 -34.27
N SER A 103 -8.92 14.66 -34.08
CA SER A 103 -10.03 15.29 -34.79
C SER A 103 -10.11 16.80 -34.49
N TYR A 104 -9.94 17.18 -33.24
CA TYR A 104 -9.93 18.59 -32.83
C TYR A 104 -8.79 19.36 -33.51
N VAL A 105 -7.57 18.82 -33.53
CA VAL A 105 -6.42 19.44 -34.22
C VAL A 105 -6.70 19.60 -35.69
N ARG A 106 -7.28 18.59 -36.36
CA ARG A 106 -7.64 18.63 -37.77
C ARG A 106 -8.65 19.74 -38.06
N GLU A 107 -9.69 19.83 -37.26
CA GLU A 107 -10.76 20.83 -37.49
C GLU A 107 -10.33 22.27 -37.19
N THR A 108 -9.56 22.48 -36.16
CA THR A 108 -9.20 23.82 -35.68
C THR A 108 -7.93 24.38 -36.28
N LYS A 109 -6.95 23.53 -36.59
CA LYS A 109 -5.66 23.94 -37.13
C LYS A 109 -5.58 23.78 -38.67
N GLY A 110 -6.59 23.15 -39.28
CA GLY A 110 -6.61 22.86 -40.71
C GLY A 110 -6.56 24.07 -41.66
N LYS A 111 -6.93 25.23 -41.15
CA LYS A 111 -6.91 26.50 -41.88
C LYS A 111 -5.63 27.31 -41.71
N LEU A 112 -4.71 26.85 -40.88
CA LEU A 112 -3.46 27.57 -40.58
C LEU A 112 -2.39 27.24 -41.63
N PRO A 113 -1.50 28.21 -42.00
CA PRO A 113 -0.40 27.95 -42.92
C PRO A 113 0.56 26.84 -42.44
N SER A 114 0.68 26.65 -41.11
CA SER A 114 1.51 25.62 -40.51
C SER A 114 0.75 24.30 -40.20
N TYR A 115 -0.40 24.10 -40.80
CA TYR A 115 -1.27 22.96 -40.55
C TYR A 115 -0.58 21.61 -40.74
N LYS A 116 0.14 21.46 -41.84
CA LYS A 116 0.83 20.22 -42.16
C LYS A 116 1.83 19.81 -41.11
N GLU A 117 2.62 20.75 -40.63
CA GLU A 117 3.61 20.52 -39.58
C GLU A 117 2.96 20.22 -38.20
N LYS A 118 1.97 21.01 -37.84
CA LYS A 118 1.24 20.81 -36.56
C LYS A 118 0.48 19.48 -36.53
N MET A 119 -0.13 19.10 -37.64
CA MET A 119 -0.85 17.83 -37.70
C MET A 119 0.11 16.63 -37.68
N ALA A 120 1.24 16.70 -38.37
CA ALA A 120 2.27 15.67 -38.29
C ALA A 120 2.83 15.52 -36.87
N GLN A 121 3.12 16.62 -36.22
CA GLN A 121 3.57 16.63 -34.82
C GLN A 121 2.51 16.01 -33.87
N ALA A 122 1.23 16.31 -34.11
CA ALA A 122 0.13 15.73 -33.31
C ALA A 122 0.03 14.22 -33.51
N TYR A 123 0.15 13.73 -34.75
CA TYR A 123 0.16 12.29 -35.01
C TYR A 123 1.39 11.59 -34.43
N ASP A 124 2.59 12.14 -34.59
CA ASP A 124 3.81 11.57 -34.01
C ASP A 124 3.69 11.50 -32.47
N PHE A 125 3.20 12.56 -31.85
CA PHE A 125 2.97 12.62 -30.42
C PHE A 125 1.93 11.55 -29.96
N ALA A 126 0.83 11.43 -30.72
CA ALA A 126 -0.18 10.42 -30.42
C ALA A 126 0.38 9.00 -30.53
N LEU A 127 1.15 8.70 -31.59
CA LEU A 127 1.75 7.37 -31.76
C LEU A 127 2.79 7.03 -30.70
N ASP A 128 3.54 8.02 -30.23
CA ASP A 128 4.49 7.82 -29.11
C ASP A 128 3.78 7.49 -27.80
N LYS A 129 2.60 8.03 -27.57
CA LYS A 129 1.84 7.85 -26.32
C LYS A 129 0.84 6.70 -26.37
N ILE A 130 0.13 6.54 -27.47
CA ILE A 130 -1.02 5.62 -27.58
C ILE A 130 -0.86 4.58 -28.72
N GLY A 131 0.23 4.61 -29.45
CA GLY A 131 0.45 3.71 -30.60
C GLY A 131 0.46 2.23 -30.24
N MET A 132 0.86 1.89 -29.02
CA MET A 132 0.86 0.49 -28.51
C MET A 132 -0.53 -0.05 -28.21
N GLU A 133 -1.55 0.80 -28.21
CA GLU A 133 -2.91 0.40 -27.92
C GLU A 133 -3.43 -0.55 -29.01
N ILE A 134 -4.10 -1.64 -28.60
CA ILE A 134 -4.56 -2.66 -29.53
C ILE A 134 -5.52 -2.13 -30.61
N MET A 135 -6.27 -1.07 -30.30
CA MET A 135 -7.23 -0.43 -31.21
C MET A 135 -6.65 0.80 -31.94
N SER A 136 -5.34 0.93 -32.00
CA SER A 136 -4.67 2.11 -32.57
C SER A 136 -4.61 2.14 -34.11
N TYR A 137 -5.03 1.08 -34.78
CA TYR A 137 -4.93 0.95 -36.25
C TYR A 137 -5.41 2.19 -37.00
N GLN A 138 -6.54 2.76 -36.62
CA GLN A 138 -7.13 3.93 -37.30
C GLN A 138 -6.21 5.16 -37.20
N ILE A 139 -5.52 5.35 -36.13
CA ILE A 139 -4.54 6.46 -35.97
C ILE A 139 -3.38 6.29 -36.93
N TRP A 140 -2.85 5.08 -37.05
CA TRP A 140 -1.79 4.76 -38.01
C TRP A 140 -2.21 5.03 -39.45
N VAL A 141 -3.38 4.57 -39.84
CA VAL A 141 -3.94 4.76 -41.18
C VAL A 141 -4.22 6.23 -41.47
N ASP A 142 -4.82 6.94 -40.54
CA ASP A 142 -5.12 8.37 -40.71
C ASP A 142 -3.84 9.20 -40.86
N TYR A 143 -2.81 8.88 -40.12
CA TYR A 143 -1.52 9.55 -40.26
C TYR A 143 -0.88 9.25 -41.62
N ILE A 144 -0.89 8.02 -42.05
CA ILE A 144 -0.36 7.60 -43.36
C ILE A 144 -1.11 8.32 -44.48
N ASN A 145 -2.44 8.33 -44.42
CA ASN A 145 -3.27 9.01 -45.43
C ASN A 145 -3.03 10.52 -45.42
N PHE A 146 -2.83 11.12 -44.26
CA PHE A 146 -2.46 12.51 -44.16
C PHE A 146 -1.11 12.81 -44.85
N LEU A 147 -0.10 11.98 -44.59
CA LEU A 147 1.22 12.13 -45.23
C LEU A 147 1.18 11.92 -46.75
N LYS A 148 0.39 10.95 -47.23
CA LYS A 148 0.17 10.72 -48.66
C LYS A 148 -0.50 11.91 -49.34
N GLY A 149 -1.37 12.63 -48.62
CA GLY A 149 -2.09 13.79 -49.14
C GLY A 149 -1.28 15.09 -49.14
N VAL A 150 -0.07 15.09 -48.61
CA VAL A 150 0.82 16.28 -48.61
C VAL A 150 1.30 16.54 -50.00
N GLU A 151 1.08 17.75 -50.50
CA GLU A 151 1.60 18.17 -51.81
C GLU A 151 3.12 18.17 -51.81
N ALA A 152 3.72 17.54 -52.78
CA ALA A 152 5.15 17.51 -53.00
C ALA A 152 5.48 17.91 -54.42
N VAL A 153 6.17 19.02 -54.60
CA VAL A 153 6.58 19.52 -55.88
C VAL A 153 8.09 19.30 -56.02
N GLY A 154 8.45 18.53 -57.07
CA GLY A 154 9.83 18.17 -57.38
C GLY A 154 10.28 16.84 -56.71
N SER A 155 11.30 16.23 -57.32
CA SER A 155 11.79 14.90 -56.93
C SER A 155 12.28 14.83 -55.47
N TYR A 156 12.88 15.89 -54.96
CA TYR A 156 13.35 15.92 -53.56
C TYR A 156 12.20 15.88 -52.56
N ALA A 157 11.19 16.74 -52.76
CA ALA A 157 10.02 16.78 -51.89
C ALA A 157 9.21 15.48 -51.95
N GLU A 158 9.09 14.88 -53.15
CA GLU A 158 8.43 13.60 -53.34
C GLU A 158 9.15 12.46 -52.64
N ASN A 159 10.49 12.42 -52.70
CA ASN A 159 11.28 11.42 -52.00
C ASN A 159 11.20 11.60 -50.47
N GLN A 160 11.13 12.83 -49.98
CA GLN A 160 10.89 13.07 -48.54
C GLN A 160 9.52 12.57 -48.08
N ARG A 161 8.48 12.82 -48.88
CA ARG A 161 7.11 12.30 -48.62
C ARG A 161 7.10 10.77 -48.60
N ILE A 162 7.69 10.14 -49.56
CA ILE A 162 7.80 8.66 -49.64
C ILE A 162 8.53 8.12 -48.42
N THR A 163 9.63 8.73 -48.03
CA THR A 163 10.39 8.32 -46.84
C THR A 163 9.58 8.48 -45.58
N ALA A 164 8.83 9.58 -45.41
CA ALA A 164 7.96 9.81 -44.26
C ALA A 164 6.84 8.77 -44.18
N VAL A 165 6.14 8.51 -45.28
CA VAL A 165 5.06 7.51 -45.39
C VAL A 165 5.61 6.11 -45.06
N ARG A 166 6.72 5.74 -45.68
CA ARG A 166 7.38 4.45 -45.46
C ARG A 166 7.73 4.23 -43.99
N ARG A 167 8.29 5.25 -43.34
CA ARG A 167 8.65 5.20 -41.95
C ARG A 167 7.47 4.87 -41.03
N VAL A 168 6.33 5.49 -41.28
CA VAL A 168 5.11 5.24 -40.49
C VAL A 168 4.56 3.85 -40.75
N TYR A 169 4.50 3.42 -42.02
CA TYR A 169 4.11 2.05 -42.37
C TYR A 169 4.99 1.01 -41.67
N GLN A 170 6.31 1.18 -41.74
CA GLN A 170 7.26 0.24 -41.13
C GLN A 170 7.13 0.16 -39.62
N ARG A 171 6.88 1.29 -38.93
CA ARG A 171 6.57 1.32 -37.52
C ARG A 171 5.28 0.59 -37.19
N GLY A 172 4.22 0.86 -37.96
CA GLY A 172 2.90 0.27 -37.69
C GLY A 172 2.85 -1.23 -37.98
N CYS A 173 3.53 -1.70 -39.01
CA CYS A 173 3.56 -3.12 -39.40
C CYS A 173 4.28 -4.02 -38.39
N VAL A 174 5.09 -3.47 -37.49
CA VAL A 174 5.75 -4.21 -36.42
C VAL A 174 5.12 -3.93 -35.04
N ASN A 175 4.04 -3.18 -35.01
CA ASN A 175 3.29 -2.86 -33.81
C ASN A 175 2.09 -3.81 -33.65
N PRO A 176 2.07 -4.68 -32.63
CA PRO A 176 0.94 -5.59 -32.43
C PRO A 176 -0.37 -4.84 -32.21
N MET A 177 -1.32 -4.99 -33.11
CA MET A 177 -2.63 -4.35 -33.03
C MET A 177 -3.65 -5.08 -33.93
N ILE A 178 -4.92 -4.85 -33.68
CA ILE A 178 -6.00 -5.35 -34.52
C ILE A 178 -5.86 -4.70 -35.92
N ASN A 179 -6.13 -5.46 -36.99
CA ASN A 179 -6.00 -5.08 -38.38
C ASN A 179 -4.56 -4.85 -38.89
N ILE A 180 -3.57 -5.33 -38.17
CA ILE A 180 -2.17 -5.25 -38.62
C ILE A 180 -1.97 -5.87 -40.00
N GLU A 181 -2.71 -6.94 -40.36
CA GLU A 181 -2.65 -7.59 -41.65
C GLU A 181 -3.08 -6.65 -42.77
N GLN A 182 -4.09 -5.83 -42.56
CA GLN A 182 -4.53 -4.84 -43.51
C GLN A 182 -3.45 -3.78 -43.76
N LEU A 183 -2.82 -3.32 -42.67
CA LEU A 183 -1.73 -2.35 -42.78
C LEU A 183 -0.55 -2.92 -43.57
N TRP A 184 -0.22 -4.19 -43.39
CA TRP A 184 0.84 -4.87 -44.10
C TRP A 184 0.52 -5.00 -45.59
N ARG A 185 -0.72 -5.35 -45.96
CA ARG A 185 -1.18 -5.40 -47.36
C ARG A 185 -1.09 -4.02 -48.00
N ASP A 186 -1.53 -2.98 -47.30
CA ASP A 186 -1.48 -1.62 -47.82
C ASP A 186 -0.04 -1.13 -47.99
N TYR A 187 0.84 -1.47 -47.06
CA TYR A 187 2.26 -1.19 -47.16
C TYR A 187 2.90 -1.86 -48.38
N SER A 188 2.62 -3.15 -48.58
CA SER A 188 3.14 -3.91 -49.69
C SER A 188 2.71 -3.30 -51.05
N LYS A 189 1.43 -2.94 -51.18
CA LYS A 189 0.90 -2.25 -52.35
C LYS A 189 1.55 -0.88 -52.57
N TYR A 190 1.78 -0.15 -51.47
CA TYR A 190 2.42 1.16 -51.53
C TYR A 190 3.85 1.06 -52.09
N GLU A 191 4.66 0.14 -51.60
CA GLU A 191 6.02 -0.09 -52.10
C GLU A 191 6.04 -0.57 -53.55
N GLU A 192 5.13 -1.49 -53.91
CA GLU A 192 4.98 -1.96 -55.30
C GLU A 192 4.60 -0.83 -56.26
N GLY A 193 3.78 0.11 -55.81
CA GLY A 193 3.41 1.30 -56.56
C GLY A 193 4.55 2.29 -56.80
N ILE A 194 5.59 2.26 -55.98
CA ILE A 194 6.78 3.10 -56.13
C ILE A 194 7.79 2.43 -57.07
N ASN A 195 8.22 1.22 -56.76
CA ASN A 195 9.16 0.45 -57.54
C ASN A 195 9.03 -1.04 -57.21
N VAL A 196 8.58 -1.84 -58.17
CA VAL A 196 8.32 -3.27 -57.99
C VAL A 196 9.58 -4.06 -57.58
N HIS A 197 10.74 -3.72 -58.09
CA HIS A 197 11.98 -4.44 -57.81
C HIS A 197 12.51 -4.15 -56.39
N LEU A 198 12.44 -2.90 -55.96
CA LEU A 198 12.83 -2.51 -54.61
C LEU A 198 11.81 -2.95 -53.58
N ALA A 199 10.53 -2.98 -53.92
CA ALA A 199 9.43 -3.40 -53.07
C ALA A 199 9.66 -4.80 -52.50
N LYS A 200 10.05 -5.74 -53.36
CA LYS A 200 10.30 -7.13 -52.94
C LYS A 200 11.33 -7.21 -51.80
N LYS A 201 12.44 -6.51 -51.94
CA LYS A 201 13.48 -6.46 -50.94
C LYS A 201 13.01 -5.80 -49.64
N MET A 202 12.33 -4.67 -49.75
CA MET A 202 11.81 -3.94 -48.57
C MET A 202 10.78 -4.74 -47.77
N ILE A 203 9.92 -5.47 -48.48
CA ILE A 203 8.93 -6.35 -47.87
C ILE A 203 9.60 -7.56 -47.21
N GLU A 204 10.56 -8.20 -47.90
CA GLU A 204 11.34 -9.31 -47.32
C GLU A 204 12.08 -8.90 -46.07
N ASP A 205 12.73 -7.73 -46.07
CA ASP A 205 13.48 -7.21 -44.91
C ASP A 205 12.61 -7.01 -43.67
N ARG A 206 11.32 -6.75 -43.80
CA ARG A 206 10.36 -6.50 -42.70
C ARG A 206 9.43 -7.66 -42.42
N SER A 207 9.37 -8.66 -43.30
CA SER A 207 8.42 -9.76 -43.24
C SER A 207 8.52 -10.54 -41.94
N ARG A 208 9.71 -10.82 -41.45
CA ARG A 208 9.94 -11.56 -40.21
C ARG A 208 9.38 -10.83 -39.00
N ASP A 209 9.67 -9.53 -38.89
CA ASP A 209 9.21 -8.70 -37.76
C ASP A 209 7.70 -8.52 -37.79
N TYR A 210 7.12 -8.37 -39.00
CA TYR A 210 5.69 -8.34 -39.19
C TYR A 210 5.01 -9.64 -38.76
N MET A 211 5.53 -10.79 -39.17
CA MET A 211 4.97 -12.10 -38.80
C MET A 211 4.98 -12.30 -37.30
N ASN A 212 6.05 -11.86 -36.62
CA ASN A 212 6.14 -11.88 -35.18
C ASN A 212 5.08 -10.95 -34.52
N ALA A 213 4.98 -9.71 -35.00
CA ALA A 213 3.99 -8.76 -34.51
C ALA A 213 2.55 -9.24 -34.74
N ARG A 214 2.28 -9.86 -35.91
CA ARG A 214 0.99 -10.48 -36.21
C ARG A 214 0.61 -11.57 -35.22
N ARG A 215 1.56 -12.45 -34.89
CA ARG A 215 1.37 -13.51 -33.90
C ARG A 215 1.05 -12.89 -32.52
N VAL A 216 1.84 -11.91 -32.10
CA VAL A 216 1.62 -11.21 -30.83
C VAL A 216 0.30 -10.46 -30.81
N ALA A 217 -0.12 -9.87 -31.93
CA ALA A 217 -1.41 -9.18 -32.04
C ALA A 217 -2.60 -10.11 -31.73
N LYS A 218 -2.55 -11.36 -32.20
CA LYS A 218 -3.58 -12.38 -31.91
C LYS A 218 -3.61 -12.76 -30.43
N GLU A 219 -2.44 -12.95 -29.84
CA GLU A 219 -2.33 -13.20 -28.39
C GLU A 219 -2.85 -12.01 -27.59
N TYR A 220 -2.50 -10.80 -28.00
CA TYR A 220 -2.93 -9.55 -27.38
C TYR A 220 -4.47 -9.43 -27.40
N GLU A 221 -5.08 -9.67 -28.55
CA GLU A 221 -6.55 -9.68 -28.68
C GLU A 221 -7.20 -10.70 -27.74
N THR A 222 -6.63 -11.89 -27.60
CA THR A 222 -7.13 -12.94 -26.72
C THR A 222 -7.04 -12.53 -25.24
N VAL A 223 -5.91 -11.98 -24.81
CA VAL A 223 -5.74 -11.57 -23.38
C VAL A 223 -6.55 -10.33 -23.03
N MET A 224 -6.87 -9.47 -24.00
CA MET A 224 -7.71 -8.30 -23.80
C MET A 224 -9.20 -8.61 -23.77
N LYS A 225 -9.59 -9.79 -24.22
CA LYS A 225 -10.99 -10.19 -24.29
C LYS A 225 -11.63 -10.25 -22.90
N GLY A 226 -12.73 -9.55 -22.73
CA GLY A 226 -13.47 -9.50 -21.44
C GLY A 226 -13.01 -8.42 -20.48
N LEU A 227 -11.93 -7.70 -20.76
CA LEU A 227 -11.54 -6.54 -19.97
C LEU A 227 -12.49 -5.37 -20.21
N ASP A 228 -13.03 -4.81 -19.15
CA ASP A 228 -13.77 -3.56 -19.23
C ASP A 228 -12.80 -2.37 -19.18
N ARG A 229 -12.55 -1.77 -20.32
CA ARG A 229 -11.58 -0.68 -20.51
C ARG A 229 -12.19 0.70 -20.29
N ASN A 230 -13.50 0.78 -20.13
CA ASN A 230 -14.25 2.03 -19.97
C ASN A 230 -14.84 2.20 -18.57
N ALA A 231 -14.65 1.24 -17.68
CA ALA A 231 -15.12 1.34 -16.31
C ALA A 231 -14.43 2.49 -15.59
N PRO A 232 -15.17 3.41 -14.97
CA PRO A 232 -14.58 4.44 -14.11
C PRO A 232 -13.90 3.81 -12.91
N SER A 233 -12.76 4.37 -12.50
CA SER A 233 -12.07 3.92 -11.29
C SER A 233 -12.87 4.31 -10.04
N VAL A 234 -13.20 3.32 -9.23
CA VAL A 234 -13.89 3.49 -7.94
C VAL A 234 -13.09 2.79 -6.84
N PRO A 235 -13.22 3.23 -5.58
CA PRO A 235 -12.61 2.51 -4.47
C PRO A 235 -13.05 1.05 -4.42
N PRO A 236 -12.20 0.13 -3.92
CA PRO A 236 -12.51 -1.29 -3.86
C PRO A 236 -13.83 -1.57 -3.13
N GLN A 237 -14.70 -2.34 -3.77
CA GLN A 237 -16.02 -2.73 -3.22
C GLN A 237 -16.07 -4.22 -2.87
N ASN A 238 -15.04 -4.98 -3.24
CA ASN A 238 -14.91 -6.41 -2.99
C ASN A 238 -16.06 -7.27 -3.55
N SER A 239 -16.62 -6.84 -4.68
CA SER A 239 -17.59 -7.64 -5.42
C SER A 239 -16.89 -8.73 -6.24
N PRO A 240 -17.59 -9.85 -6.55
CA PRO A 240 -17.02 -10.90 -7.41
C PRO A 240 -16.64 -10.39 -8.80
N GLN A 241 -17.42 -9.45 -9.37
CA GLN A 241 -17.16 -8.85 -10.66
C GLN A 241 -15.86 -8.03 -10.65
N GLU A 242 -15.64 -7.25 -9.59
CA GLU A 242 -14.40 -6.50 -9.39
C GLU A 242 -13.20 -7.43 -9.27
N ALA A 243 -13.29 -8.47 -8.45
CA ALA A 243 -12.22 -9.46 -8.28
C ALA A 243 -11.86 -10.13 -9.61
N GLN A 244 -12.84 -10.46 -10.44
CA GLN A 244 -12.64 -11.02 -11.76
C GLN A 244 -11.91 -10.05 -12.69
N GLN A 245 -12.31 -8.78 -12.72
CA GLN A 245 -11.64 -7.75 -13.52
C GLN A 245 -10.20 -7.51 -13.06
N VAL A 246 -9.94 -7.44 -11.76
CA VAL A 246 -8.59 -7.33 -11.22
C VAL A 246 -7.71 -8.50 -11.66
N GLU A 247 -8.21 -9.72 -11.57
CA GLU A 247 -7.49 -10.92 -12.01
C GLU A 247 -7.18 -10.88 -13.51
N MET A 248 -8.15 -10.48 -14.33
CA MET A 248 -7.98 -10.37 -15.77
C MET A 248 -6.96 -9.31 -16.16
N TRP A 249 -6.95 -8.14 -15.51
CA TRP A 249 -5.95 -7.11 -15.73
C TRP A 249 -4.55 -7.57 -15.34
N LYS A 250 -4.41 -8.23 -14.21
CA LYS A 250 -3.12 -8.78 -13.76
C LYS A 250 -2.61 -9.87 -14.70
N LYS A 251 -3.50 -10.68 -15.24
CA LYS A 251 -3.17 -11.69 -16.25
C LYS A 251 -2.66 -11.07 -17.55
N TYR A 252 -3.29 -10.00 -18.01
CA TYR A 252 -2.82 -9.22 -19.16
C TYR A 252 -1.42 -8.63 -18.91
N ILE A 253 -1.21 -7.99 -17.78
CA ILE A 253 0.09 -7.43 -17.42
C ILE A 253 1.16 -8.52 -17.33
N GLN A 254 0.84 -9.66 -16.74
CA GLN A 254 1.76 -10.80 -16.66
C GLN A 254 2.13 -11.34 -18.04
N TRP A 255 1.19 -11.35 -18.98
CA TRP A 255 1.48 -11.71 -20.38
C TRP A 255 2.49 -10.73 -21.00
N GLU A 256 2.34 -9.44 -20.80
CA GLU A 256 3.32 -8.45 -21.27
C GLU A 256 4.69 -8.63 -20.62
N LYS A 257 4.72 -8.96 -19.33
CA LYS A 257 5.98 -9.26 -18.62
C LYS A 257 6.70 -10.49 -19.16
N SER A 258 5.99 -11.39 -19.79
CA SER A 258 6.56 -12.60 -20.42
C SER A 258 7.33 -12.30 -21.71
N ASN A 259 7.38 -11.04 -22.16
CA ASN A 259 8.03 -10.63 -23.39
C ASN A 259 7.47 -11.35 -24.63
N PRO A 260 6.19 -11.14 -24.99
CA PRO A 260 5.58 -11.85 -26.11
C PRO A 260 6.25 -11.58 -27.46
N LEU A 261 6.81 -10.40 -27.65
CA LEU A 261 7.58 -10.07 -28.86
C LEU A 261 8.93 -10.79 -28.96
N ARG A 262 9.39 -11.42 -27.87
CA ARG A 262 10.68 -12.11 -27.79
C ARG A 262 11.86 -11.22 -28.23
N THR A 263 11.80 -9.97 -27.86
CA THR A 263 12.85 -8.97 -28.11
C THR A 263 13.92 -9.01 -27.04
N GLU A 264 15.14 -8.67 -27.39
CA GLU A 264 16.23 -8.45 -26.44
C GLU A 264 16.31 -7.00 -25.94
N ASP A 265 15.52 -6.11 -26.53
CA ASP A 265 15.44 -4.70 -26.16
C ASP A 265 14.64 -4.52 -24.85
N GLN A 266 15.36 -4.42 -23.74
CA GLN A 266 14.75 -4.24 -22.41
C GLN A 266 13.93 -2.96 -22.32
N THR A 267 14.31 -1.91 -23.03
CA THR A 267 13.56 -0.64 -23.08
C THR A 267 12.19 -0.84 -23.69
N LEU A 268 12.10 -1.57 -24.79
CA LEU A 268 10.82 -1.87 -25.44
C LEU A 268 9.94 -2.77 -24.57
N ILE A 269 10.51 -3.79 -23.95
CA ILE A 269 9.79 -4.67 -23.01
C ILE A 269 9.19 -3.82 -21.88
N THR A 270 9.98 -2.96 -21.29
CA THR A 270 9.56 -2.08 -20.19
C THR A 270 8.46 -1.13 -20.61
N LYS A 271 8.57 -0.50 -21.78
CA LYS A 271 7.54 0.41 -22.31
C LYS A 271 6.21 -0.29 -22.53
N ARG A 272 6.24 -1.51 -23.06
CA ARG A 272 5.01 -2.30 -23.28
C ARG A 272 4.35 -2.69 -21.95
N VAL A 273 5.12 -3.16 -21.00
CA VAL A 273 4.61 -3.51 -19.67
C VAL A 273 4.04 -2.27 -18.96
N MET A 274 4.74 -1.15 -19.03
CA MET A 274 4.28 0.09 -18.42
C MET A 274 3.03 0.65 -19.11
N PHE A 275 2.92 0.49 -20.41
CA PHE A 275 1.69 0.81 -21.12
C PHE A 275 0.51 -0.03 -20.61
N ALA A 276 0.71 -1.32 -20.38
CA ALA A 276 -0.30 -2.19 -19.77
C ALA A 276 -0.70 -1.73 -18.37
N TYR A 277 0.27 -1.36 -17.53
CA TYR A 277 -0.02 -0.78 -16.22
C TYR A 277 -0.80 0.53 -16.32
N GLU A 278 -0.43 1.42 -17.22
CA GLU A 278 -1.14 2.69 -17.42
C GLU A 278 -2.59 2.47 -17.87
N GLN A 279 -2.85 1.49 -18.72
CA GLN A 279 -4.22 1.08 -19.10
C GLN A 279 -4.99 0.54 -17.89
N CYS A 280 -4.36 -0.31 -17.10
CA CYS A 280 -4.94 -0.85 -15.87
C CYS A 280 -5.27 0.26 -14.86
N LEU A 281 -4.39 1.23 -14.69
CA LEU A 281 -4.56 2.35 -13.75
C LEU A 281 -5.70 3.28 -14.12
N LEU A 282 -6.11 3.33 -15.38
CA LEU A 282 -7.32 4.08 -15.78
C LEU A 282 -8.58 3.50 -15.14
N VAL A 283 -8.61 2.20 -14.91
CA VAL A 283 -9.77 1.46 -14.38
C VAL A 283 -9.61 1.12 -12.91
N LEU A 284 -8.41 0.74 -12.48
CA LEU A 284 -8.10 0.27 -11.14
C LEU A 284 -7.18 1.23 -10.36
N GLY A 285 -7.30 2.51 -10.62
CA GLY A 285 -6.46 3.54 -9.99
C GLY A 285 -6.65 3.69 -8.47
N HIS A 286 -7.71 3.15 -7.90
CA HIS A 286 -7.92 3.11 -6.44
C HIS A 286 -7.36 1.84 -5.78
N HIS A 287 -6.70 0.97 -6.54
CA HIS A 287 -6.05 -0.25 -6.04
C HIS A 287 -4.56 0.02 -5.80
N PRO A 288 -4.11 0.09 -4.54
CA PRO A 288 -2.71 0.43 -4.23
C PRO A 288 -1.70 -0.55 -4.80
N ASP A 289 -2.06 -1.82 -4.89
CA ASP A 289 -1.21 -2.89 -5.42
C ASP A 289 -0.78 -2.65 -6.86
N VAL A 290 -1.66 -2.13 -7.71
CA VAL A 290 -1.33 -1.83 -9.11
C VAL A 290 -0.25 -0.74 -9.21
N TRP A 291 -0.38 0.33 -8.44
CA TRP A 291 0.62 1.40 -8.38
C TRP A 291 1.96 0.90 -7.86
N TYR A 292 1.94 0.13 -6.79
CA TYR A 292 3.15 -0.43 -6.20
C TYR A 292 3.86 -1.40 -7.14
N GLU A 293 3.14 -2.32 -7.76
CA GLU A 293 3.69 -3.28 -8.72
C GLU A 293 4.29 -2.58 -9.95
N ALA A 294 3.64 -1.53 -10.45
CA ALA A 294 4.15 -0.72 -11.55
C ALA A 294 5.48 -0.05 -11.19
N ALA A 295 5.57 0.56 -10.02
CA ALA A 295 6.79 1.19 -9.53
C ALA A 295 7.91 0.15 -9.32
N GLN A 296 7.60 -1.00 -8.75
CA GLN A 296 8.55 -2.09 -8.59
C GLN A 296 9.07 -2.63 -9.91
N TYR A 297 8.20 -2.77 -10.90
CA TYR A 297 8.62 -3.23 -12.22
C TYR A 297 9.60 -2.25 -12.87
N LEU A 298 9.35 -0.96 -12.77
CA LEU A 298 10.28 0.08 -13.25
C LEU A 298 11.62 0.03 -12.51
N GLU A 299 11.60 -0.17 -11.22
CA GLU A 299 12.82 -0.33 -10.42
C GLU A 299 13.65 -1.54 -10.88
N GLN A 300 13.01 -2.69 -11.10
CA GLN A 300 13.67 -3.90 -11.60
C GLN A 300 14.23 -3.69 -13.00
N SER A 301 13.48 -3.06 -13.90
CA SER A 301 13.93 -2.73 -15.25
C SER A 301 15.11 -1.76 -15.24
N SER A 302 15.10 -0.78 -14.35
CA SER A 302 16.21 0.15 -14.14
C SER A 302 17.49 -0.60 -13.72
N LYS A 303 17.38 -1.53 -12.78
CA LYS A 303 18.51 -2.35 -12.34
C LYS A 303 19.07 -3.23 -13.47
N LEU A 304 18.20 -3.87 -14.25
CA LEU A 304 18.63 -4.67 -15.39
C LEU A 304 19.36 -3.84 -16.46
N LEU A 305 18.88 -2.65 -16.73
CA LEU A 305 19.53 -1.73 -17.68
C LEU A 305 20.87 -1.24 -17.15
N ALA A 306 20.98 -0.95 -15.87
CA ALA A 306 22.24 -0.56 -15.23
C ALA A 306 23.28 -1.68 -15.29
N GLU A 307 22.88 -2.93 -15.07
CA GLU A 307 23.74 -4.11 -15.21
C GLU A 307 24.26 -4.30 -16.65
N LYS A 308 23.45 -3.94 -17.65
CA LYS A 308 23.82 -3.97 -19.06
C LYS A 308 24.62 -2.74 -19.51
N GLY A 309 24.87 -1.78 -18.63
CA GLY A 309 25.62 -0.57 -18.90
C GLY A 309 24.83 0.60 -19.48
N ASP A 310 23.53 0.47 -19.69
CA ASP A 310 22.66 1.56 -20.13
C ASP A 310 22.21 2.41 -18.92
N MET A 311 23.08 3.31 -18.48
CA MET A 311 22.82 4.14 -17.31
C MET A 311 21.80 5.23 -17.56
N ASN A 312 21.66 5.70 -18.80
CA ASN A 312 20.70 6.76 -19.15
C ASN A 312 19.25 6.27 -19.01
N ASN A 313 18.92 5.15 -19.61
CA ASN A 313 17.58 4.56 -19.50
C ASN A 313 17.33 4.00 -18.09
N ALA A 314 18.35 3.49 -17.42
CA ALA A 314 18.25 3.07 -16.01
C ALA A 314 17.83 4.23 -15.11
N LYS A 315 18.46 5.38 -15.23
CA LYS A 315 18.10 6.59 -14.48
C LYS A 315 16.69 7.06 -14.84
N LEU A 316 16.34 7.07 -16.12
CA LEU A 316 15.03 7.49 -16.61
C LEU A 316 13.92 6.65 -15.98
N PHE A 317 14.04 5.32 -15.99
CA PHE A 317 13.04 4.45 -15.38
C PHE A 317 13.04 4.50 -13.85
N SER A 318 14.18 4.71 -13.22
CA SER A 318 14.27 4.94 -11.79
C SER A 318 13.50 6.21 -11.36
N ASP A 319 13.64 7.30 -12.11
CA ASP A 319 12.90 8.53 -11.87
C ASP A 319 11.41 8.38 -12.20
N GLU A 320 11.08 7.59 -13.21
CA GLU A 320 9.70 7.29 -13.56
C GLU A 320 8.99 6.46 -12.48
N ALA A 321 9.70 5.53 -11.82
CA ALA A 321 9.16 4.81 -10.67
C ALA A 321 8.79 5.75 -9.52
N ALA A 322 9.66 6.73 -9.23
CA ALA A 322 9.34 7.78 -8.25
C ALA A 322 8.10 8.58 -8.68
N ASN A 323 7.97 8.88 -9.97
CA ASN A 323 6.82 9.58 -10.51
C ASN A 323 5.52 8.78 -10.41
N ILE A 324 5.57 7.47 -10.54
CA ILE A 324 4.41 6.58 -10.31
C ILE A 324 3.89 6.75 -8.89
N TYR A 325 4.75 6.70 -7.88
CA TYR A 325 4.37 6.95 -6.49
C TYR A 325 3.80 8.37 -6.31
N GLU A 326 4.45 9.37 -6.86
CA GLU A 326 4.03 10.77 -6.76
C GLU A 326 2.63 10.97 -7.33
N ARG A 327 2.35 10.39 -8.48
CA ARG A 327 1.02 10.42 -9.10
C ARG A 327 -0.03 9.72 -8.24
N ALA A 328 0.28 8.56 -7.69
CA ALA A 328 -0.64 7.80 -6.87
C ALA A 328 -1.10 8.59 -5.63
N ILE A 329 -0.15 9.13 -4.88
CA ILE A 329 -0.45 9.90 -3.66
C ILE A 329 -0.97 11.31 -3.93
N GLY A 330 -0.70 11.85 -5.11
CA GLY A 330 -1.17 13.18 -5.52
C GLY A 330 -2.56 13.20 -6.14
N THR A 331 -3.11 12.06 -6.53
CA THR A 331 -4.37 11.96 -7.27
C THR A 331 -5.42 11.14 -6.52
N LEU A 332 -5.50 9.84 -6.77
CA LEU A 332 -6.57 8.98 -6.26
C LEU A 332 -6.34 8.45 -4.85
N LEU A 333 -5.11 8.26 -4.45
CA LEU A 333 -4.73 7.63 -3.18
C LEU A 333 -3.99 8.60 -2.25
N LYS A 334 -4.56 9.77 -2.06
CA LYS A 334 -3.97 10.89 -1.29
C LYS A 334 -3.72 10.58 0.19
N LYS A 335 -4.45 9.61 0.73
CA LYS A 335 -4.38 9.22 2.15
C LYS A 335 -3.90 7.77 2.34
N ASN A 336 -3.49 7.10 1.30
CA ASN A 336 -3.05 5.71 1.40
C ASN A 336 -1.63 5.63 1.97
N MET A 337 -1.52 5.29 3.24
CA MET A 337 -0.25 5.22 3.96
C MET A 337 0.70 4.19 3.35
N LEU A 338 0.18 3.07 2.83
CA LEU A 338 0.99 2.02 2.21
C LEU A 338 1.87 2.58 1.08
N LEU A 339 1.29 3.43 0.23
CA LEU A 339 2.02 4.04 -0.89
C LEU A 339 2.98 5.13 -0.44
N TYR A 340 2.62 5.94 0.56
CA TYR A 340 3.56 6.90 1.15
C TYR A 340 4.77 6.20 1.75
N PHE A 341 4.57 5.13 2.49
CA PHE A 341 5.67 4.37 3.11
C PHE A 341 6.53 3.66 2.07
N SER A 342 5.90 3.06 1.06
CA SER A 342 6.62 2.43 -0.05
C SER A 342 7.44 3.43 -0.83
N PHE A 343 6.89 4.62 -1.07
CA PHE A 343 7.58 5.73 -1.72
C PHE A 343 8.77 6.22 -0.88
N ALA A 344 8.57 6.39 0.42
CA ALA A 344 9.64 6.76 1.33
C ALA A 344 10.77 5.73 1.33
N ASP A 345 10.45 4.44 1.39
CA ASP A 345 11.43 3.36 1.32
C ASP A 345 12.17 3.34 -0.02
N TYR A 346 11.46 3.58 -1.12
CA TYR A 346 12.06 3.68 -2.45
C TYR A 346 13.07 4.83 -2.54
N GLU A 347 12.70 6.01 -2.06
CA GLU A 347 13.60 7.17 -2.04
C GLU A 347 14.75 6.99 -1.04
N GLU A 348 14.53 6.31 0.08
CA GLU A 348 15.61 5.92 1.01
C GLU A 348 16.62 5.00 0.31
N SER A 349 16.16 4.01 -0.47
CA SER A 349 17.02 3.12 -1.25
C SER A 349 17.86 3.87 -2.30
N ARG A 350 17.36 4.98 -2.80
CA ARG A 350 18.05 5.90 -3.72
C ARG A 350 18.93 6.92 -3.01
N MET A 351 19.05 6.85 -1.67
CA MET A 351 19.82 7.78 -0.84
C MET A 351 19.32 9.22 -0.89
N LYS A 352 18.06 9.45 -1.24
CA LYS A 352 17.45 10.79 -1.28
C LYS A 352 16.72 11.10 0.03
N HIS A 353 17.48 11.24 1.11
CA HIS A 353 16.94 11.40 2.47
C HIS A 353 16.07 12.65 2.65
N GLU A 354 16.44 13.77 2.00
CA GLU A 354 15.63 14.99 2.01
C GLU A 354 14.21 14.75 1.45
N LYS A 355 14.14 13.97 0.38
CA LYS A 355 12.86 13.61 -0.22
C LYS A 355 12.03 12.73 0.72
N VAL A 356 12.67 11.83 1.43
CA VAL A 356 11.99 10.97 2.42
C VAL A 356 11.36 11.80 3.54
N HIS A 357 12.09 12.78 4.07
CA HIS A 357 11.55 13.73 5.05
C HIS A 357 10.33 14.49 4.50
N SER A 358 10.42 14.94 3.26
CA SER A 358 9.32 15.61 2.58
C SER A 358 8.07 14.74 2.46
N ILE A 359 8.23 13.47 2.12
CA ILE A 359 7.14 12.52 1.97
C ILE A 359 6.42 12.32 3.32
N TYR A 360 7.15 12.06 4.39
CA TYR A 360 6.57 11.91 5.72
C TYR A 360 5.86 13.18 6.19
N ASN A 361 6.47 14.36 5.98
CA ASN A 361 5.87 15.62 6.37
C ASN A 361 4.60 15.95 5.58
N ARG A 362 4.54 15.59 4.30
CA ARG A 362 3.31 15.71 3.50
C ARG A 362 2.17 14.89 4.07
N LEU A 363 2.47 13.66 4.46
CA LEU A 363 1.47 12.77 5.06
C LEU A 363 1.02 13.30 6.44
N LEU A 364 1.95 13.78 7.26
CA LEU A 364 1.63 14.36 8.57
C LEU A 364 0.81 15.66 8.49
N ALA A 365 0.93 16.40 7.39
CA ALA A 365 0.17 17.62 7.16
C ALA A 365 -1.33 17.39 6.88
N ILE A 366 -1.74 16.17 6.61
CA ILE A 366 -3.15 15.81 6.42
C ILE A 366 -3.83 15.83 7.79
N GLU A 367 -4.85 16.68 7.94
CA GLU A 367 -5.48 16.96 9.24
C GLU A 367 -6.33 15.81 9.77
N ASP A 368 -7.03 15.09 8.90
CA ASP A 368 -8.05 14.10 9.23
C ASP A 368 -7.53 12.65 9.22
N ILE A 369 -6.27 12.46 9.50
CA ILE A 369 -5.66 11.13 9.64
C ILE A 369 -5.22 10.87 11.07
N ASP A 370 -5.07 9.58 11.42
CA ASP A 370 -4.33 9.17 12.61
C ASP A 370 -2.83 9.08 12.24
N PRO A 371 -1.99 10.01 12.73
CA PRO A 371 -0.59 10.05 12.33
C PRO A 371 0.30 9.07 13.11
N THR A 372 -0.25 8.26 13.97
CA THR A 372 0.53 7.40 14.88
C THR A 372 1.46 6.47 14.10
N LEU A 373 0.93 5.73 13.13
CA LEU A 373 1.74 4.83 12.31
C LEU A 373 2.76 5.59 11.44
N VAL A 374 2.40 6.78 10.99
CA VAL A 374 3.30 7.65 10.21
C VAL A 374 4.53 8.03 11.03
N TYR A 375 4.33 8.47 12.27
CA TYR A 375 5.43 8.80 13.19
C TYR A 375 6.28 7.58 13.50
N ILE A 376 5.68 6.41 13.65
CA ILE A 376 6.41 5.16 13.89
C ILE A 376 7.36 4.86 12.72
N GLN A 377 6.87 4.90 11.50
CA GLN A 377 7.70 4.66 10.32
C GLN A 377 8.75 5.76 10.13
N TYR A 378 8.39 6.99 10.42
CA TYR A 378 9.31 8.12 10.35
C TYR A 378 10.45 8.02 11.38
N MET A 379 10.13 7.63 12.62
CA MET A 379 11.16 7.38 13.64
C MET A 379 12.14 6.28 13.21
N LYS A 380 11.62 5.19 12.66
CA LYS A 380 12.45 4.08 12.17
C LYS A 380 13.36 4.50 11.03
N PHE A 381 12.85 5.27 10.08
CA PHE A 381 13.66 5.85 9.02
C PHE A 381 14.75 6.78 9.57
N ALA A 382 14.38 7.72 10.43
CA ALA A 382 15.31 8.68 11.00
C ALA A 382 16.46 7.98 11.75
N ARG A 383 16.16 6.94 12.50
CA ARG A 383 17.18 6.11 13.13
C ARG A 383 18.09 5.42 12.10
N ARG A 384 17.51 4.77 11.09
CA ARG A 384 18.30 4.06 10.07
C ARG A 384 19.24 4.98 9.30
N ALA A 385 18.73 6.12 8.89
CA ALA A 385 19.44 7.05 8.00
C ALA A 385 20.38 8.00 8.75
N GLU A 386 19.94 8.51 9.90
CA GLU A 386 20.59 9.64 10.59
C GLU A 386 21.02 9.32 12.02
N GLY A 387 20.58 8.18 12.55
CA GLY A 387 20.91 7.69 13.88
C GLY A 387 19.86 8.03 14.94
N ILE A 388 20.13 7.57 16.17
CA ILE A 388 19.15 7.62 17.27
C ILE A 388 18.70 9.02 17.64
N LYS A 389 19.58 10.03 17.53
CA LYS A 389 19.23 11.42 17.82
C LYS A 389 18.11 11.92 16.94
N SER A 390 18.17 11.61 15.65
CA SER A 390 17.12 11.98 14.71
C SER A 390 15.80 11.25 15.04
N GLY A 391 15.87 9.97 15.39
CA GLY A 391 14.70 9.22 15.86
C GLY A 391 14.05 9.85 17.10
N ARG A 392 14.84 10.30 18.06
CA ARG A 392 14.34 11.01 19.24
C ARG A 392 13.66 12.34 18.90
N THR A 393 14.20 13.07 17.93
CA THR A 393 13.59 14.30 17.41
C THR A 393 12.20 14.05 16.84
N ILE A 394 12.03 12.99 16.09
CA ILE A 394 10.73 12.60 15.53
C ILE A 394 9.78 12.16 16.67
N PHE A 395 10.27 11.41 17.64
CA PHE A 395 9.47 11.05 18.81
C PHE A 395 8.96 12.28 19.58
N LYS A 396 9.79 13.30 19.73
CA LYS A 396 9.38 14.57 20.36
C LYS A 396 8.22 15.20 19.61
N LYS A 397 8.34 15.31 18.27
CA LYS A 397 7.24 15.79 17.40
C LYS A 397 5.96 14.97 17.55
N ALA A 398 6.11 13.65 17.63
CA ALA A 398 4.96 12.76 17.82
C ALA A 398 4.22 13.01 19.12
N ARG A 399 4.94 13.25 20.22
CA ARG A 399 4.34 13.57 21.53
C ARG A 399 3.59 14.90 21.54
N GLU A 400 4.05 15.87 20.75
CA GLU A 400 3.45 17.19 20.63
C GLU A 400 2.18 17.19 19.77
N ASP A 401 2.03 16.19 18.89
CA ASP A 401 0.83 16.04 18.05
C ASP A 401 -0.31 15.42 18.86
N ALA A 402 -1.39 16.18 19.03
CA ALA A 402 -2.56 15.76 19.81
C ALA A 402 -3.28 14.52 19.23
N ARG A 403 -3.11 14.22 17.95
CA ARG A 403 -3.72 13.08 17.28
C ARG A 403 -3.02 11.76 17.57
N THR A 404 -1.80 11.81 18.09
CA THR A 404 -0.94 10.64 18.28
C THR A 404 -1.40 9.80 19.49
N ARG A 405 -1.38 8.49 19.32
CA ARG A 405 -1.76 7.51 20.34
C ARG A 405 -0.53 6.88 21.00
N HIS A 406 -0.77 5.96 21.92
CA HIS A 406 0.24 5.33 22.78
C HIS A 406 1.35 4.55 22.06
N HIS A 407 1.12 4.06 20.85
CA HIS A 407 2.03 3.18 20.11
C HIS A 407 3.40 3.81 19.86
N VAL A 408 3.48 5.12 19.75
CA VAL A 408 4.76 5.83 19.53
C VAL A 408 5.70 5.68 20.73
N TYR A 409 5.15 5.62 21.94
CA TYR A 409 5.95 5.39 23.15
C TYR A 409 6.54 3.98 23.16
N VAL A 410 5.75 2.98 22.79
CA VAL A 410 6.23 1.60 22.65
C VAL A 410 7.36 1.52 21.63
N THR A 411 7.17 2.12 20.47
CA THR A 411 8.19 2.14 19.42
C THR A 411 9.47 2.84 19.87
N ALA A 412 9.35 3.99 20.48
CA ALA A 412 10.50 4.76 20.96
C ALA A 412 11.27 3.99 22.04
N ALA A 413 10.57 3.36 22.98
CA ALA A 413 11.18 2.56 24.02
C ALA A 413 11.90 1.33 23.45
N LEU A 414 11.27 0.61 22.52
CA LEU A 414 11.90 -0.54 21.85
C LEU A 414 13.11 -0.12 21.00
N MET A 415 13.05 1.03 20.38
CA MET A 415 14.18 1.58 19.62
C MET A 415 15.38 1.87 20.53
N GLU A 416 15.16 2.48 21.70
CA GLU A 416 16.22 2.71 22.68
C GLU A 416 16.79 1.38 23.20
N TYR A 417 15.93 0.42 23.47
CA TYR A 417 16.37 -0.89 23.96
C TYR A 417 17.21 -1.65 22.95
N TYR A 418 16.75 -1.75 21.69
CA TYR A 418 17.42 -2.55 20.67
C TYR A 418 18.61 -1.83 20.04
N CYS A 419 18.50 -0.54 19.75
CA CYS A 419 19.51 0.19 18.99
C CYS A 419 20.55 0.85 19.88
N SER A 420 20.11 1.55 20.93
CA SER A 420 21.01 2.20 21.89
C SER A 420 21.48 1.26 22.99
N LYS A 421 20.81 0.11 23.15
CA LYS A 421 21.01 -0.85 24.24
C LYS A 421 20.86 -0.22 25.64
N ASP A 422 20.10 0.86 25.71
CA ASP A 422 19.88 1.60 26.94
C ASP A 422 18.53 1.23 27.54
N LYS A 423 18.58 0.28 28.48
CA LYS A 423 17.41 -0.21 29.22
C LYS A 423 16.79 0.88 30.08
N SER A 424 17.60 1.81 30.62
CA SER A 424 17.12 2.84 31.53
C SER A 424 16.30 3.89 30.80
N VAL A 425 16.72 4.28 29.59
CA VAL A 425 15.96 5.21 28.74
C VAL A 425 14.68 4.55 28.23
N ALA A 426 14.73 3.30 27.81
CA ALA A 426 13.54 2.56 27.40
C ALA A 426 12.50 2.48 28.53
N PHE A 427 12.96 2.19 29.75
CA PHE A 427 12.11 2.18 30.95
C PHE A 427 11.47 3.55 31.23
N LYS A 428 12.27 4.63 31.15
CA LYS A 428 11.77 6.00 31.33
C LYS A 428 10.67 6.35 30.30
N ILE A 429 10.83 5.93 29.06
CA ILE A 429 9.83 6.16 28.01
C ILE A 429 8.54 5.41 28.31
N PHE A 430 8.61 4.14 28.70
CA PHE A 430 7.43 3.39 29.10
C PHE A 430 6.71 4.01 30.32
N GLU A 431 7.47 4.43 31.32
CA GLU A 431 6.92 5.10 32.53
C GLU A 431 6.27 6.46 32.15
N LEU A 432 6.89 7.21 31.24
CA LEU A 432 6.31 8.45 30.74
C LEU A 432 4.97 8.21 30.03
N GLY A 433 4.92 7.20 29.18
CA GLY A 433 3.69 6.80 28.51
C GLY A 433 2.62 6.27 29.46
N LEU A 434 3.03 5.57 30.52
CA LEU A 434 2.11 5.03 31.54
C LEU A 434 1.32 6.13 32.24
N LYS A 435 1.93 7.30 32.47
CA LYS A 435 1.23 8.45 33.05
C LYS A 435 0.07 8.94 32.18
N LYS A 436 0.19 8.82 30.87
CA LYS A 436 -0.80 9.31 29.91
C LYS A 436 -1.77 8.21 29.45
N TYR A 437 -1.30 6.96 29.37
CA TYR A 437 -2.03 5.85 28.76
C TYR A 437 -2.15 4.64 29.72
N GLY A 438 -2.10 4.88 31.02
CA GLY A 438 -2.19 3.83 32.02
C GLY A 438 -3.55 3.13 32.11
N ASP A 439 -4.56 3.66 31.48
CA ASP A 439 -5.91 3.11 31.35
C ASP A 439 -6.11 2.29 30.05
N ILE A 440 -5.10 2.23 29.18
CA ILE A 440 -5.16 1.53 27.91
C ILE A 440 -4.53 0.14 28.05
N PRO A 441 -5.32 -0.95 28.00
CA PRO A 441 -4.82 -2.31 28.21
C PRO A 441 -3.71 -2.71 27.24
N GLU A 442 -3.82 -2.32 25.98
CA GLU A 442 -2.84 -2.64 24.93
C GLU A 442 -1.46 -2.04 25.22
N TYR A 443 -1.43 -0.83 25.77
CA TYR A 443 -0.20 -0.20 26.20
C TYR A 443 0.44 -0.93 27.40
N ILE A 444 -0.37 -1.28 28.38
CA ILE A 444 0.07 -2.01 29.56
C ILE A 444 0.62 -3.37 29.14
N LEU A 445 -0.07 -4.09 28.26
CA LEU A 445 0.38 -5.38 27.73
C LEU A 445 1.72 -5.26 27.01
N ALA A 446 1.90 -4.23 26.17
CA ALA A 446 3.16 -3.98 25.48
C ALA A 446 4.31 -3.71 26.48
N TYR A 447 4.03 -2.99 27.55
CA TYR A 447 5.01 -2.74 28.60
C TYR A 447 5.35 -4.01 29.40
N ILE A 448 4.34 -4.81 29.74
CA ILE A 448 4.54 -6.12 30.36
C ILE A 448 5.37 -7.04 29.49
N ASP A 449 5.09 -7.10 28.18
CA ASP A 449 5.87 -7.89 27.22
C ASP A 449 7.34 -7.46 27.18
N TYR A 450 7.58 -6.16 27.21
CA TYR A 450 8.94 -5.64 27.30
C TYR A 450 9.64 -6.07 28.59
N LEU A 451 8.98 -5.94 29.74
CA LEU A 451 9.52 -6.34 31.06
C LEU A 451 9.76 -7.86 31.10
N SER A 452 8.85 -8.63 30.55
CA SER A 452 8.97 -10.09 30.45
C SER A 452 10.15 -10.49 29.57
N HIS A 453 10.37 -9.78 28.46
CA HIS A 453 11.50 -10.01 27.56
C HIS A 453 12.84 -9.71 28.24
N LEU A 454 12.92 -8.69 29.09
CA LEU A 454 14.13 -8.39 29.88
C LEU A 454 14.52 -9.53 30.81
N ASN A 455 13.52 -10.23 31.35
CA ASN A 455 13.70 -11.27 32.35
C ASN A 455 13.80 -12.67 31.73
N GLY A 456 13.45 -12.83 30.44
CA GLY A 456 13.38 -14.13 29.80
C GLY A 456 14.57 -14.44 28.89
N LYS A 457 15.27 -15.56 29.16
CA LYS A 457 16.31 -16.06 28.28
C LYS A 457 15.78 -16.97 27.16
N ASN A 458 14.59 -17.53 27.24
CA ASN A 458 14.14 -18.56 26.28
C ASN A 458 12.60 -18.69 26.23
N ALA A 459 11.90 -17.76 25.66
CA ALA A 459 10.55 -18.04 25.19
C ALA A 459 10.58 -18.19 23.67
N ILE A 460 10.72 -19.42 23.18
CA ILE A 460 10.55 -19.73 21.77
C ILE A 460 9.11 -20.19 21.58
N PRO A 461 8.25 -19.41 20.93
CA PRO A 461 6.94 -19.91 20.55
C PRO A 461 7.08 -20.86 19.37
N SER A 462 6.46 -21.99 19.47
CA SER A 462 6.54 -23.11 18.52
C SER A 462 5.69 -22.97 17.24
N ILE A 463 5.43 -21.75 16.76
CA ILE A 463 4.54 -21.55 15.61
C ILE A 463 5.26 -20.80 14.50
N HIS A 464 5.47 -21.47 13.37
CA HIS A 464 6.24 -20.98 12.21
C HIS A 464 5.87 -19.58 11.72
N THR A 465 4.60 -19.21 11.71
CA THR A 465 4.13 -17.91 11.22
C THR A 465 4.43 -16.76 12.18
N GLU A 466 4.34 -17.00 13.46
CA GLU A 466 4.66 -16.01 14.49
C GLU A 466 6.16 -15.71 14.54
N ILE A 467 7.00 -16.70 14.26
CA ILE A 467 8.44 -16.51 14.15
C ILE A 467 8.79 -15.54 13.02
N TRP A 468 8.15 -15.66 11.85
CA TRP A 468 8.37 -14.74 10.73
C TRP A 468 7.93 -13.32 11.06
N ALA A 469 6.77 -13.15 11.72
CA ALA A 469 6.28 -11.85 12.16
C ALA A 469 7.23 -11.20 13.16
N ARG A 470 7.73 -11.96 14.12
CA ARG A 470 8.73 -11.48 15.10
C ARG A 470 10.07 -11.17 14.45
N PHE A 471 10.49 -11.97 13.49
CA PHE A 471 11.74 -11.74 12.76
C PHE A 471 11.65 -10.46 11.92
N LEU A 472 10.52 -10.25 11.22
CA LEU A 472 10.28 -9.02 10.47
C LEU A 472 10.23 -7.79 11.40
N ALA A 473 9.55 -7.89 12.53
CA ALA A 473 9.49 -6.83 13.53
C ALA A 473 10.88 -6.51 14.11
N PHE A 474 11.67 -7.53 14.39
CA PHE A 474 13.05 -7.38 14.86
C PHE A 474 13.91 -6.62 13.83
N GLU A 475 13.92 -7.07 12.58
CA GLU A 475 14.67 -6.40 11.51
C GLU A 475 14.16 -4.98 11.24
N SER A 476 12.86 -4.76 11.35
CA SER A 476 12.24 -3.44 11.25
C SER A 476 12.74 -2.46 12.34
N ASN A 477 13.04 -2.96 13.53
CA ASN A 477 13.54 -2.13 14.64
C ASN A 477 15.04 -1.86 14.57
N ILE A 478 15.86 -2.81 14.15
CA ILE A 478 17.32 -2.69 14.22
C ILE A 478 18.03 -2.77 12.86
N GLY A 479 17.38 -3.35 11.85
CA GLY A 479 17.99 -3.58 10.55
C GLY A 479 17.98 -2.36 9.65
N ASP A 480 18.58 -2.52 8.49
CA ASP A 480 18.45 -1.61 7.35
C ASP A 480 17.34 -2.10 6.40
N LEU A 481 17.00 -1.31 5.40
CA LEU A 481 15.97 -1.68 4.43
C LEU A 481 16.31 -2.98 3.68
N ALA A 482 17.59 -3.18 3.35
CA ALA A 482 18.02 -4.38 2.66
C ALA A 482 17.76 -5.64 3.49
N SER A 483 17.98 -5.56 4.81
CA SER A 483 17.70 -6.66 5.75
C SER A 483 16.20 -6.93 5.85
N ILE A 484 15.38 -5.89 5.94
CA ILE A 484 13.91 -6.02 5.98
C ILE A 484 13.39 -6.70 4.72
N VAL A 485 13.78 -6.23 3.55
CA VAL A 485 13.40 -6.80 2.25
C VAL A 485 13.87 -8.25 2.11
N LYS A 486 15.06 -8.56 2.63
CA LYS A 486 15.60 -9.92 2.62
C LYS A 486 14.76 -10.88 3.46
N VAL A 487 14.31 -10.46 4.63
CA VAL A 487 13.40 -11.25 5.48
C VAL A 487 12.04 -11.44 4.81
N GLU A 488 11.47 -10.37 4.26
CA GLU A 488 10.23 -10.44 3.49
C GLU A 488 10.30 -11.45 2.34
N ARG A 489 11.37 -11.39 1.56
CA ARG A 489 11.58 -12.30 0.42
C ARG A 489 11.70 -13.75 0.88
N ARG A 490 12.42 -14.02 1.97
CA ARG A 490 12.50 -15.35 2.56
C ARG A 490 11.15 -15.85 3.05
N ARG A 491 10.37 -14.98 3.69
CA ARG A 491 9.01 -15.29 4.12
C ARG A 491 8.11 -15.62 2.93
N PHE A 492 8.16 -14.80 1.88
CA PHE A 492 7.41 -15.06 0.65
C PHE A 492 7.76 -16.41 0.03
N MET A 493 9.03 -16.78 -0.03
CA MET A 493 9.46 -18.08 -0.56
C MET A 493 8.98 -19.25 0.29
N ALA A 494 8.90 -19.07 1.60
CA ALA A 494 8.41 -20.10 2.53
C ALA A 494 6.89 -20.33 2.43
N PHE A 495 6.12 -19.31 2.04
CA PHE A 495 4.66 -19.34 1.98
C PHE A 495 4.11 -19.01 0.59
N LYS A 496 4.89 -19.29 -0.45
CA LYS A 496 4.57 -18.91 -1.84
C LYS A 496 3.18 -19.39 -2.28
N ASP A 497 2.80 -20.59 -1.90
CA ASP A 497 1.53 -21.19 -2.29
C ASP A 497 0.32 -20.54 -1.57
N GLU A 498 0.53 -19.99 -0.37
CA GLU A 498 -0.52 -19.34 0.41
C GLU A 498 -0.85 -17.94 -0.11
N TYR A 499 0.13 -17.27 -0.71
CA TYR A 499 -0.05 -15.88 -1.18
C TYR A 499 -0.42 -15.79 -2.67
N GLU A 500 -0.35 -16.88 -3.43
CA GLU A 500 -0.81 -16.97 -4.84
C GLU A 500 -0.49 -15.73 -5.71
N GLY A 501 0.75 -15.24 -5.64
CA GLY A 501 1.18 -14.08 -6.39
C GLY A 501 0.72 -12.72 -5.84
N LYS A 502 0.12 -12.68 -4.67
CA LYS A 502 -0.29 -11.43 -3.99
C LYS A 502 0.84 -10.89 -3.10
N GLU A 503 1.97 -10.58 -3.71
CA GLU A 503 3.16 -10.07 -3.00
C GLU A 503 2.91 -8.75 -2.27
N THR A 504 2.03 -7.92 -2.80
CA THR A 504 1.67 -6.62 -2.19
C THR A 504 1.01 -6.80 -0.82
N ALA A 505 0.31 -7.91 -0.60
CA ALA A 505 -0.27 -8.20 0.72
C ALA A 505 0.80 -8.36 1.82
N LEU A 506 2.00 -8.85 1.47
CA LEU A 506 3.12 -8.96 2.40
C LEU A 506 3.69 -7.61 2.83
N LEU A 507 3.57 -6.61 1.98
CA LEU A 507 4.04 -5.24 2.26
C LEU A 507 3.31 -4.63 3.45
N VAL A 508 2.06 -5.00 3.67
CA VAL A 508 1.27 -4.56 4.84
C VAL A 508 1.99 -4.93 6.14
N ASP A 509 2.54 -6.12 6.24
CA ASP A 509 3.25 -6.58 7.44
C ASP A 509 4.55 -5.82 7.68
N ARG A 510 5.18 -5.28 6.65
CA ARG A 510 6.36 -4.41 6.80
C ARG A 510 6.03 -3.16 7.59
N TYR A 511 4.85 -2.60 7.38
CA TYR A 511 4.46 -1.29 7.90
C TYR A 511 3.48 -1.35 9.06
N LYS A 512 2.75 -2.45 9.22
CA LYS A 512 1.81 -2.58 10.34
C LYS A 512 2.55 -2.54 11.68
N PHE A 513 1.91 -1.97 12.68
CA PHE A 513 2.41 -1.95 14.04
C PHE A 513 1.26 -2.15 15.02
N MET A 514 1.31 -3.23 15.80
CA MET A 514 0.23 -3.62 16.70
C MET A 514 -1.11 -3.73 15.95
N ASP A 515 -2.09 -2.90 16.29
CA ASP A 515 -3.40 -2.81 15.62
C ASP A 515 -3.49 -1.72 14.55
N LEU A 516 -2.36 -1.12 14.19
CA LEU A 516 -2.27 -0.08 13.18
C LEU A 516 -1.93 -0.67 11.81
N TYR A 517 -2.75 -0.40 10.82
CA TYR A 517 -2.59 -0.86 9.44
C TYR A 517 -2.42 0.31 8.48
N PRO A 518 -1.62 0.17 7.40
CA PRO A 518 -1.38 1.24 6.43
C PRO A 518 -2.51 1.44 5.42
N CYS A 519 -3.53 0.61 5.46
CA CYS A 519 -4.68 0.64 4.55
C CYS A 519 -5.99 0.51 5.33
N SER A 520 -7.09 0.95 4.72
CA SER A 520 -8.43 0.71 5.24
C SER A 520 -8.78 -0.79 5.22
N PRO A 521 -9.73 -1.26 6.05
CA PRO A 521 -10.16 -2.67 6.02
C PRO A 521 -10.63 -3.14 4.65
N CYS A 522 -11.28 -2.28 3.88
CA CYS A 522 -11.73 -2.58 2.52
C CYS A 522 -10.55 -2.77 1.56
N GLU A 523 -9.55 -1.91 1.64
CA GLU A 523 -8.32 -2.00 0.85
C GLU A 523 -7.51 -3.24 1.23
N LEU A 524 -7.39 -3.56 2.52
CA LEU A 524 -6.71 -4.76 2.99
C LEU A 524 -7.35 -6.03 2.42
N LYS A 525 -8.68 -6.07 2.40
CA LYS A 525 -9.41 -7.19 1.80
C LYS A 525 -9.19 -7.28 0.30
N ALA A 526 -9.20 -6.14 -0.40
CA ALA A 526 -8.91 -6.08 -1.84
C ALA A 526 -7.48 -6.54 -2.18
N LEU A 527 -6.50 -6.20 -1.33
CA LEU A 527 -5.12 -6.69 -1.45
C LEU A 527 -4.98 -8.19 -1.19
N GLY A 528 -6.00 -8.83 -0.66
CA GLY A 528 -5.94 -10.23 -0.23
C GLY A 528 -5.12 -10.42 1.05
N TYR A 529 -5.00 -9.38 1.86
CA TYR A 529 -4.30 -9.47 3.13
C TYR A 529 -5.00 -10.43 4.08
N LYS A 530 -4.24 -11.40 4.56
CA LYS A 530 -4.68 -12.32 5.61
C LYS A 530 -3.74 -12.13 6.80
N ASP A 531 -4.30 -11.75 7.94
CA ASP A 531 -3.55 -11.75 9.18
C ASP A 531 -3.36 -13.22 9.62
N VAL A 532 -2.22 -13.78 9.26
CA VAL A 532 -1.90 -15.20 9.52
C VAL A 532 -1.79 -15.46 11.01
N SER A 533 -1.38 -14.48 11.80
CA SER A 533 -1.35 -14.59 13.26
C SER A 533 -2.77 -14.67 13.84
N ARG A 534 -3.69 -13.89 13.31
CA ARG A 534 -5.10 -13.87 13.69
C ARG A 534 -5.87 -15.09 13.15
N ALA A 535 -5.52 -15.57 11.96
CA ALA A 535 -6.15 -16.73 11.35
C ALA A 535 -5.85 -18.03 12.14
N LYS A 536 -4.66 -18.16 12.73
CA LYS A 536 -4.36 -19.30 13.62
C LYS A 536 -5.06 -19.20 14.96
N TYR A 537 -5.20 -18.00 15.50
CA TYR A 537 -6.04 -17.79 16.69
C TYR A 537 -7.51 -18.12 16.40
N ALA A 538 -8.00 -17.69 15.23
CA ALA A 538 -9.36 -17.97 14.78
C ALA A 538 -9.59 -19.45 14.47
N SER A 539 -8.59 -20.22 14.00
CA SER A 539 -8.68 -21.66 13.78
C SER A 539 -8.56 -22.46 15.08
N MET A 540 -8.01 -21.88 16.12
CA MET A 540 -7.97 -22.45 17.47
C MET A 540 -9.22 -22.11 18.29
N MET A 541 -10.02 -21.13 17.89
CA MET A 541 -11.28 -20.79 18.49
C MET A 541 -12.44 -21.50 17.75
N PRO A 542 -13.44 -22.02 18.46
CA PRO A 542 -14.61 -22.60 17.84
C PRO A 542 -15.30 -21.59 16.91
N GLU A 543 -15.79 -22.06 15.76
CA GLU A 543 -16.37 -21.25 14.68
C GLU A 543 -17.47 -20.26 15.12
N ALA A 544 -18.10 -20.49 16.27
CA ALA A 544 -19.14 -19.61 16.82
C ALA A 544 -18.65 -18.18 17.18
N VAL A 545 -17.33 -17.94 17.32
CA VAL A 545 -16.76 -16.63 17.70
C VAL A 545 -16.34 -15.81 16.49
N VAL A 546 -16.20 -16.42 15.31
CA VAL A 546 -15.62 -15.82 14.10
C VAL A 546 -16.68 -15.49 13.04
N THR A 547 -17.90 -15.92 13.20
CA THR A 547 -18.99 -15.52 12.30
C THR A 547 -19.24 -14.03 12.49
N PRO A 548 -19.00 -13.21 11.45
CA PRO A 548 -19.49 -11.85 11.48
C PRO A 548 -21.00 -11.95 11.71
N SER A 549 -21.46 -11.24 12.73
CA SER A 549 -22.86 -11.14 13.10
C SER A 549 -23.76 -11.20 11.86
N THR A 550 -24.45 -12.31 11.67
CA THR A 550 -25.70 -12.28 10.93
C THR A 550 -26.56 -11.18 11.55
N PRO A 551 -27.19 -10.30 10.74
CA PRO A 551 -28.10 -9.29 11.27
C PRO A 551 -29.38 -9.96 11.71
N ALA A 552 -29.28 -10.88 12.62
CA ALA A 552 -30.41 -11.58 13.18
C ALA A 552 -30.41 -11.31 14.67
N LEU A 553 -31.51 -10.72 15.11
CA LEU A 553 -31.98 -10.74 16.48
C LEU A 553 -31.51 -9.57 17.33
N LYS A 554 -32.33 -8.54 17.28
CA LYS A 554 -32.37 -7.44 18.24
C LYS A 554 -32.75 -7.86 19.67
N ASP A 555 -32.89 -9.16 19.95
CA ASP A 555 -33.35 -9.68 21.24
C ASP A 555 -32.27 -10.33 22.08
N GLU A 556 -30.98 -10.26 21.70
CA GLU A 556 -29.88 -10.86 22.44
C GLU A 556 -29.09 -9.89 23.32
N ALA A 557 -29.60 -8.68 23.57
CA ALA A 557 -28.93 -7.70 24.41
C ALA A 557 -28.75 -8.12 25.87
N ASP A 558 -29.45 -9.17 26.33
CA ASP A 558 -29.40 -9.67 27.74
C ASP A 558 -28.70 -11.03 27.90
N ARG A 559 -28.18 -11.65 26.85
CA ARG A 559 -27.37 -12.88 27.01
C ARG A 559 -25.93 -12.51 27.27
N LYS A 560 -25.44 -12.85 28.47
CA LYS A 560 -24.01 -12.83 28.77
C LYS A 560 -23.28 -13.68 27.70
N PRO A 561 -22.18 -13.21 27.13
CA PRO A 561 -21.44 -13.98 26.15
C PRO A 561 -21.01 -15.31 26.75
N GLU A 562 -21.55 -16.40 26.22
CA GLU A 562 -21.15 -17.76 26.57
C GLU A 562 -19.86 -18.06 25.81
N TYR A 563 -18.74 -18.02 26.52
CA TYR A 563 -17.44 -18.35 25.92
C TYR A 563 -17.36 -19.87 25.68
N PRO A 564 -16.84 -20.31 24.53
CA PRO A 564 -16.67 -21.73 24.28
C PRO A 564 -15.69 -22.35 25.28
N LYS A 565 -16.08 -23.45 25.86
CA LYS A 565 -15.24 -24.18 26.83
C LYS A 565 -14.32 -25.13 26.07
N PRO A 566 -13.03 -25.21 26.40
CA PRO A 566 -12.16 -26.22 25.80
C PRO A 566 -12.61 -27.63 26.16
N ASP A 567 -12.55 -28.54 25.19
CA ASP A 567 -12.80 -29.96 25.43
C ASP A 567 -11.64 -30.56 26.18
N THR A 568 -11.84 -30.78 27.47
CA THR A 568 -10.83 -31.35 28.36
C THR A 568 -10.92 -32.88 28.48
N SER A 569 -11.87 -33.52 27.77
CA SER A 569 -12.14 -34.95 27.90
C SER A 569 -10.96 -35.86 27.51
N GLN A 570 -10.06 -35.36 26.66
CA GLN A 570 -8.88 -36.10 26.21
C GLN A 570 -7.56 -35.55 26.74
N MET A 571 -7.60 -34.60 27.63
CA MET A 571 -6.41 -33.99 28.20
C MET A 571 -5.89 -34.79 29.38
N ILE A 572 -4.59 -35.07 29.34
CA ILE A 572 -3.87 -35.66 30.48
C ILE A 572 -3.44 -34.55 31.40
N PRO A 573 -3.73 -34.64 32.70
CA PRO A 573 -3.27 -33.63 33.66
C PRO A 573 -1.76 -33.44 33.59
N PHE A 574 -1.36 -32.18 33.48
CA PHE A 574 0.07 -31.82 33.50
C PHE A 574 0.66 -32.09 34.87
N GLN A 575 1.61 -33.02 34.94
CA GLN A 575 2.40 -33.24 36.15
C GLN A 575 3.77 -32.61 35.94
N PRO A 576 4.10 -31.51 36.62
CA PRO A 576 5.44 -30.94 36.51
C PRO A 576 6.47 -31.92 37.02
N ARG A 577 7.51 -32.16 36.25
CA ARG A 577 8.61 -33.07 36.60
C ARG A 577 9.39 -32.61 37.82
N HIS A 578 9.32 -31.30 38.13
CA HIS A 578 9.93 -30.69 39.31
C HIS A 578 8.93 -29.78 39.96
N LEU A 579 8.56 -30.10 41.17
CA LEU A 579 7.79 -29.19 42.03
C LEU A 579 8.70 -28.04 42.41
N ALA A 580 8.28 -26.82 42.13
CA ALA A 580 9.00 -25.65 42.61
C ALA A 580 8.97 -25.66 44.17
N PRO A 581 10.08 -25.31 44.85
CA PRO A 581 10.08 -25.15 46.29
C PRO A 581 8.98 -24.21 46.75
N PRO A 582 8.41 -24.39 47.96
CA PRO A 582 7.42 -23.46 48.48
C PRO A 582 7.91 -22.00 48.46
N GLY A 583 7.10 -21.11 47.86
CA GLY A 583 7.44 -19.70 47.67
C GLY A 583 8.17 -19.34 46.39
N LEU A 584 8.47 -20.33 45.55
CA LEU A 584 9.05 -20.12 44.21
C LEU A 584 8.07 -20.61 43.15
N HIS A 585 7.76 -19.76 42.19
CA HIS A 585 6.89 -20.09 41.07
C HIS A 585 7.66 -19.96 39.77
N PRO A 586 7.65 -20.99 38.92
CA PRO A 586 8.21 -20.85 37.59
C PRO A 586 7.37 -19.89 36.77
N VAL A 587 8.00 -18.84 36.28
CA VAL A 587 7.42 -17.90 35.32
C VAL A 587 8.16 -17.99 34.03
N PRO A 588 7.55 -17.60 32.90
CA PRO A 588 8.28 -17.53 31.63
C PRO A 588 9.57 -16.71 31.80
N GLY A 589 10.73 -17.36 31.64
CA GLY A 589 12.05 -16.74 31.77
C GLY A 589 12.84 -17.16 33.02
N GLY A 590 12.34 -18.04 33.84
CA GLY A 590 13.09 -18.62 34.97
C GLY A 590 12.32 -18.70 36.27
N VAL A 591 13.03 -19.04 37.30
CA VAL A 591 12.46 -19.12 38.66
C VAL A 591 12.89 -17.86 39.39
N PHE A 592 11.93 -17.00 39.70
CA PHE A 592 12.17 -15.79 40.49
C PHE A 592 11.47 -15.91 41.87
N PRO A 593 12.09 -15.47 42.93
CA PRO A 593 11.40 -15.34 44.19
C PRO A 593 10.30 -14.30 44.03
N VAL A 594 9.10 -14.69 44.38
CA VAL A 594 7.90 -13.87 44.25
C VAL A 594 7.93 -12.78 45.35
N PRO A 595 7.57 -11.53 45.03
CA PRO A 595 7.43 -10.50 46.03
C PRO A 595 6.51 -10.94 47.16
N PRO A 596 6.76 -10.55 48.42
CA PRO A 596 5.96 -10.99 49.56
C PRO A 596 4.46 -10.80 49.39
N THR A 597 4.04 -9.69 48.81
CA THR A 597 2.63 -9.38 48.48
C THR A 597 2.03 -10.39 47.52
N ALA A 598 2.78 -10.79 46.49
CA ALA A 598 2.33 -11.78 45.53
C ALA A 598 2.27 -13.19 46.14
N VAL A 599 3.18 -13.55 47.07
CA VAL A 599 3.11 -14.80 47.83
C VAL A 599 1.83 -14.84 48.67
N ILE A 600 1.46 -13.73 49.27
CA ILE A 600 0.23 -13.61 50.08
C ILE A 600 -1.00 -13.79 49.17
N LEU A 601 -1.02 -13.11 48.03
CA LEU A 601 -2.09 -13.24 47.06
C LEU A 601 -2.21 -14.68 46.53
N MET A 602 -1.10 -15.33 46.25
CA MET A 602 -1.08 -16.72 45.76
C MET A 602 -1.57 -17.73 46.81
N LYS A 603 -1.38 -17.44 48.08
CA LYS A 603 -1.98 -18.25 49.15
C LYS A 603 -3.51 -18.10 49.28
N LEU A 604 -4.03 -16.99 48.81
CA LEU A 604 -5.48 -16.73 48.75
C LEU A 604 -6.13 -17.29 47.50
N LEU A 605 -5.33 -17.59 46.45
CA LEU A 605 -5.82 -18.15 45.20
C LEU A 605 -6.06 -19.66 45.31
N PRO A 606 -6.86 -20.23 44.42
CA PRO A 606 -7.11 -21.67 44.37
C PRO A 606 -5.82 -22.48 44.34
N PRO A 607 -5.81 -23.68 44.97
CA PRO A 607 -4.63 -24.54 44.98
C PRO A 607 -4.27 -25.01 43.57
N PRO A 608 -3.00 -25.39 43.34
CA PRO A 608 -2.55 -25.88 42.03
C PRO A 608 -3.31 -27.09 41.49
N SER A 609 -4.01 -27.81 42.35
CA SER A 609 -4.89 -28.94 41.96
C SER A 609 -6.07 -28.52 41.06
N CYS A 610 -6.43 -27.23 41.03
CA CYS A 610 -7.44 -26.69 40.13
C CYS A 610 -6.93 -26.58 38.68
N PHE A 611 -5.63 -26.74 38.43
CA PHE A 611 -4.99 -26.65 37.14
C PHE A 611 -4.63 -28.04 36.64
N SER A 612 -5.28 -28.52 35.61
CA SER A 612 -4.98 -29.79 34.99
C SER A 612 -4.55 -29.61 33.53
N GLY A 613 -3.39 -30.14 33.21
CA GLY A 613 -2.80 -30.06 31.86
C GLY A 613 -2.31 -28.66 31.51
N PRO A 614 -2.18 -28.34 30.23
CA PRO A 614 -1.86 -26.99 29.77
C PRO A 614 -3.05 -26.02 29.91
N PHE A 615 -4.19 -26.49 30.33
CA PHE A 615 -5.43 -25.73 30.48
C PHE A 615 -5.95 -25.79 31.91
N VAL A 616 -6.53 -24.71 32.32
CA VAL A 616 -7.13 -24.53 33.61
C VAL A 616 -8.58 -25.06 33.57
N GLN A 617 -9.02 -25.75 34.61
CA GLN A 617 -10.47 -26.03 34.77
C GLN A 617 -11.16 -24.71 35.15
N VAL A 618 -11.66 -24.03 34.11
CA VAL A 618 -12.13 -22.63 34.22
C VAL A 618 -13.28 -22.50 35.22
N ASP A 619 -14.23 -23.43 35.21
CA ASP A 619 -15.39 -23.37 36.10
C ASP A 619 -14.98 -23.51 37.57
N GLU A 620 -14.06 -24.42 37.86
CA GLU A 620 -13.56 -24.67 39.21
C GLU A 620 -12.69 -23.49 39.71
N LEU A 621 -11.88 -22.94 38.80
CA LEU A 621 -11.10 -21.74 39.06
C LEU A 621 -12.01 -20.54 39.32
N MET A 622 -12.99 -20.30 38.48
CA MET A 622 -13.93 -19.19 38.63
C MET A 622 -14.77 -19.30 39.87
N GLU A 623 -15.20 -20.50 40.23
CA GLU A 623 -15.92 -20.72 41.47
C GLU A 623 -15.04 -20.50 42.70
N SER A 624 -13.80 -20.94 42.65
CA SER A 624 -12.82 -20.71 43.68
C SER A 624 -12.49 -19.23 43.82
N LEU A 625 -12.35 -18.49 42.73
CA LEU A 625 -12.15 -17.03 42.71
C LEU A 625 -13.36 -16.27 43.27
N ARG A 626 -14.59 -16.74 43.01
CA ARG A 626 -15.82 -16.16 43.60
C ARG A 626 -15.88 -16.32 45.11
N ARG A 627 -15.30 -17.39 45.63
CA ARG A 627 -15.23 -17.69 47.08
C ARG A 627 -14.08 -16.94 47.75
N CYS A 628 -13.10 -16.46 47.00
CA CYS A 628 -11.98 -15.70 47.54
C CYS A 628 -12.43 -14.30 47.94
N VAL A 629 -12.31 -13.99 49.21
CA VAL A 629 -12.46 -12.65 49.73
C VAL A 629 -11.06 -12.04 49.78
N LEU A 630 -10.82 -11.10 48.86
CA LEU A 630 -9.55 -10.37 48.85
C LEU A 630 -9.62 -9.23 49.88
N PRO A 631 -8.64 -9.11 50.75
CA PRO A 631 -8.58 -8.00 51.68
C PRO A 631 -8.29 -6.69 50.92
N GLU A 632 -8.89 -5.60 51.36
CA GLU A 632 -8.80 -4.29 50.73
C GLU A 632 -7.40 -3.66 50.80
N THR A 633 -6.60 -4.05 51.76
CA THR A 633 -5.24 -3.53 51.94
C THR A 633 -4.23 -4.64 52.11
N VAL A 634 -2.97 -4.36 51.75
CA VAL A 634 -1.85 -5.30 51.92
C VAL A 634 -1.65 -5.66 53.40
N ASP A 635 -1.82 -4.70 54.28
CA ASP A 635 -1.68 -4.91 55.71
C ASP A 635 -2.77 -5.85 56.27
N ALA A 636 -4.00 -5.70 55.82
CA ALA A 636 -5.09 -6.62 56.14
C ALA A 636 -4.84 -8.03 55.58
N ALA A 637 -4.21 -8.14 54.40
CA ALA A 637 -3.81 -9.42 53.82
C ALA A 637 -2.70 -10.09 54.62
N VAL A 638 -1.73 -9.33 55.08
CA VAL A 638 -0.65 -9.81 55.98
C VAL A 638 -1.22 -10.29 57.32
N GLU A 639 -2.19 -9.55 57.88
CA GLU A 639 -2.83 -9.89 59.12
C GLU A 639 -3.69 -11.16 59.03
N MET A 640 -4.41 -11.35 57.92
CA MET A 640 -5.14 -12.59 57.67
C MET A 640 -4.25 -13.83 57.53
N ILE A 641 -3.04 -13.69 57.10
CA ILE A 641 -2.11 -14.78 56.86
C ILE A 641 -1.20 -15.01 58.03
N THR A 642 -0.75 -13.96 58.74
CA THR A 642 0.06 -14.07 59.97
C THR A 642 -0.73 -14.65 61.14
N GLY A 643 -2.07 -14.49 61.17
CA GLY A 643 -2.93 -15.19 62.11
C GLY A 643 -3.05 -16.70 61.95
N LYS A 644 -2.51 -17.26 60.86
CA LYS A 644 -2.52 -18.69 60.50
C LYS A 644 -1.15 -19.26 60.14
N GLN A 645 -0.17 -19.09 61.02
CA GLN A 645 1.16 -19.73 60.92
C GLN A 645 2.01 -19.32 59.73
N PHE A 646 2.85 -18.33 59.96
CA PHE A 646 3.93 -17.93 59.04
C PHE A 646 5.25 -18.68 59.36
N GLU A 647 5.19 -19.93 59.84
CA GLU A 647 6.41 -20.69 60.15
C GLU A 647 7.12 -21.26 58.93
N MET A 648 6.55 -21.10 57.71
CA MET A 648 7.16 -21.65 56.50
C MET A 648 8.04 -20.68 55.73
N SER A 649 8.16 -19.42 56.12
CA SER A 649 8.98 -18.45 55.38
C SER A 649 10.41 -18.33 55.88
N SER A 650 10.77 -19.02 56.99
CA SER A 650 12.10 -18.91 57.58
C SER A 650 13.12 -19.93 57.06
N GLU A 651 12.69 -20.97 56.35
CA GLU A 651 13.60 -22.02 55.87
C GLU A 651 14.13 -21.85 54.44
N GLY A 652 13.71 -20.79 53.73
CA GLY A 652 14.15 -20.52 52.36
C GLY A 652 15.02 -19.27 52.21
N ASN A 653 15.78 -18.90 53.18
CA ASN A 653 16.37 -17.56 53.32
C ASN A 653 17.63 -17.28 52.47
N GLY A 654 18.09 -18.18 51.61
CA GLY A 654 19.26 -17.91 50.79
C GLY A 654 19.07 -16.89 49.66
N PRO A 655 17.93 -16.88 48.91
CA PRO A 655 17.74 -15.99 47.76
C PRO A 655 17.04 -14.68 48.05
N VAL A 656 16.40 -14.52 49.25
CA VAL A 656 15.50 -13.38 49.51
C VAL A 656 16.25 -12.07 49.73
N GLU A 657 17.46 -12.11 50.23
CA GLU A 657 18.29 -10.90 50.46
C GLU A 657 18.77 -10.25 49.14
N ASN A 658 18.97 -11.02 48.10
CA ASN A 658 19.35 -10.48 46.80
C ASN A 658 18.19 -9.76 46.08
N HIS A 659 16.96 -10.05 46.43
CA HIS A 659 15.78 -9.42 45.84
C HIS A 659 15.46 -8.04 46.39
N ALA A 660 15.75 -7.79 47.66
CA ALA A 660 15.58 -6.47 48.25
C ALA A 660 16.53 -5.44 47.64
N VAL A 661 17.71 -5.88 47.16
CA VAL A 661 18.70 -5.04 46.48
C VAL A 661 18.26 -4.76 45.05
N ALA A 662 17.66 -5.73 44.33
CA ALA A 662 17.12 -5.55 42.99
C ALA A 662 15.92 -4.59 42.96
N ASN A 663 15.07 -4.63 43.98
CA ASN A 663 13.94 -3.69 44.11
C ASN A 663 14.37 -2.26 44.45
N LYS A 664 15.56 -2.06 45.08
CA LYS A 664 16.09 -0.72 45.30
C LYS A 664 16.66 -0.07 44.05
N SER A 665 17.06 -0.85 43.03
CA SER A 665 17.49 -0.34 41.76
C SER A 665 16.32 0.08 40.83
N LEU A 666 15.09 -0.27 41.18
CA LEU A 666 13.86 0.10 40.54
C LEU A 666 13.23 1.38 41.11
N LYS A 667 14.03 2.28 41.75
CA LYS A 667 13.52 3.60 42.06
C LYS A 667 13.05 4.27 40.80
N ARG A 668 11.75 4.57 40.76
CA ARG A 668 11.13 5.30 39.66
C ARG A 668 11.95 6.55 39.35
N PRO A 669 12.42 6.72 38.11
CA PRO A 669 13.01 8.00 37.74
C PRO A 669 11.94 9.08 37.88
N ASN A 670 12.30 10.19 38.50
CA ASN A 670 11.42 11.34 38.67
C ASN A 670 10.90 11.78 37.29
N ALA A 671 9.60 12.04 37.22
CA ALA A 671 8.88 12.36 36.00
C ALA A 671 9.21 13.72 35.38
N ASP A 672 10.08 14.52 36.03
CA ASP A 672 10.36 15.90 35.67
C ASP A 672 11.56 16.10 34.72
N SER A 673 12.06 15.03 34.13
CA SER A 673 13.25 15.09 33.29
C SER A 673 13.01 15.07 31.75
N ASP A 674 11.86 15.58 31.30
CA ASP A 674 11.64 15.79 29.87
C ASP A 674 12.68 16.74 29.24
N GLU A 675 13.32 17.59 30.04
CA GLU A 675 14.36 18.52 29.61
C GLU A 675 15.77 17.92 29.59
N GLU A 676 16.01 16.79 30.26
CA GLU A 676 17.34 16.16 30.28
C GLU A 676 17.62 15.26 29.08
N GLU A 677 16.61 14.85 28.33
CA GLU A 677 16.81 14.04 27.11
C GLU A 677 17.56 14.80 26.01
N ASP A 678 17.49 16.13 25.97
CA ASP A 678 18.16 16.97 24.98
C ASP A 678 19.61 17.35 25.36
N LYS A 679 20.01 17.18 26.62
CA LYS A 679 21.36 17.62 27.09
C LYS A 679 22.44 16.55 27.03
N GLY A 680 22.08 15.32 26.81
CA GLY A 680 23.03 14.24 26.65
C GLY A 680 23.37 14.01 25.20
N SER A 681 24.18 14.88 24.57
CA SER A 681 24.74 14.57 23.26
C SER A 681 25.76 13.46 23.36
N ILE A 682 25.32 12.27 23.66
CA ILE A 682 26.14 11.07 23.54
C ILE A 682 26.21 10.79 22.03
N ALA A 683 27.44 10.75 21.50
CA ALA A 683 27.69 10.25 20.17
C ALA A 683 26.93 8.93 19.96
N PRO A 684 26.35 8.70 18.78
CA PRO A 684 25.64 7.44 18.54
C PRO A 684 26.55 6.28 18.96
N PRO A 685 26.01 5.33 19.70
CA PRO A 685 26.86 4.28 20.24
C PRO A 685 27.67 3.66 19.11
N ILE A 686 28.96 3.56 19.37
CA ILE A 686 29.98 3.03 18.44
C ILE A 686 29.60 1.61 17.94
N HIS A 687 28.57 1.04 18.51
CA HIS A 687 28.11 -0.32 18.30
C HIS A 687 26.79 -0.47 17.54
N ASP A 688 26.27 0.58 16.87
CA ASP A 688 25.21 0.36 15.87
C ASP A 688 25.85 -0.30 14.64
N ILE A 689 25.93 -1.63 14.67
CA ILE A 689 26.57 -2.49 13.66
C ILE A 689 26.01 -2.19 12.26
N TYR A 690 24.75 -1.79 12.17
CA TYR A 690 24.09 -1.53 10.89
C TYR A 690 24.48 -0.18 10.30
N ARG A 691 24.64 0.83 11.14
CA ARG A 691 25.14 2.13 10.71
C ARG A 691 26.60 2.08 10.26
N VAL A 692 27.42 1.32 10.97
CA VAL A 692 28.82 1.08 10.58
C VAL A 692 28.91 0.33 9.26
N ARG A 693 28.00 -0.63 9.01
CA ARG A 693 27.92 -1.34 7.72
C ARG A 693 27.43 -0.45 6.59
N GLN A 694 26.49 0.45 6.83
CA GLN A 694 26.05 1.44 5.83
C GLN A 694 27.20 2.38 5.45
N GLN A 695 27.92 2.90 6.44
CA GLN A 695 29.06 3.78 6.20
C GLN A 695 30.20 3.10 5.43
N LYS A 696 30.38 1.78 5.60
CA LYS A 696 31.35 0.98 4.83
C LYS A 696 30.90 0.69 3.39
N ARG A 697 29.59 0.75 3.10
CA ARG A 697 29.07 0.56 1.73
C ARG A 697 29.08 1.82 0.89
N VAL A 698 29.21 2.99 1.52
CA VAL A 698 29.25 4.30 0.86
C VAL A 698 30.70 4.74 0.56
N ARG A 699 31.71 4.05 1.09
CA ARG A 699 33.10 4.14 0.69
C ARG A 699 33.45 3.00 -0.27
#